data_3a7d1d5ec1645ed642499612ee26133d
#
_entry.id   3a7d1d5ec1645ed642499612ee26133d
#
_cell.length_a   1.000
_cell.length_b   1.000
_cell.length_c   1.000
_cell.angle_alpha   90.00
_cell.angle_beta   90.00
_cell.angle_gamma   90.00
#
_symmetry.space_group_name_H-M   'P 1'
#
loop_
_entity.id
_entity.type
_entity.pdbx_description
1 polymer ?
#
loop_
_entity_poly.entity_id
_entity_poly.type
_entity_poly.pdbx_seq_one_letter_code
_entity_poly.pdbx_strand_id
1 'polypeptide(L)'
;MSADLTLCIIDTQTHALAARAMRLSLAERDFAEALFLSDRDGDTGGGRFIPIPTLMGREAYSRFVIQRLHEFVETPHVLLIQWDGYVVDGAAWSDDFLGYDYIGARWGFHQDGHNVGNGGFSLRSRRLLAALRDPEITRFEPEDEVICRHYRPMLETRHGVRFAPGEVADRFAYETTYPKGPTLGFHGLFNLWRFVRDDEVPDLIAAMPRSVVGSIQYLTLAKNFMDLKRVDPARAMLAYRQQLFPADSQTAGMLAALTPPARRVTAPESRNAPCPCGSGKRFKHCCGAESEVPQGGGRATAESADGQLSAAMAHHAAGRLALARAGYEAVLGLRDDALAEHYLGVIEMQEGRPEAGEARIRAALAKRADLPDMHNNLGLCLRAQGRLAEATAAYRQALDLHPGYAPAWSNLGLDSHKLGQLEVAHEALNRALALDPSLVQARFTRSLLLLARGDYSQGWTEYQARMQCPEYAGHYRLPAIEGRPAPWRGEPLAGKSLLLIGEQGIGDTLQFIRYARGLSAQGARVSLYLRQAHVAGWLRHAAGVAAVYAAEDPVPAHDHACHLLSLPVLCGTRSLADIPAQVPYLSVPEPRRQAWRQRLEALPAGLRIGLAWAGSPSHQDDRYRSLTLAQLAPLLALPGVHWINLQLGAARAQLAAQPGRVIDWGDDQTDYAETAALVAELDLVLSVDTSIAHASGALGVPVWVMLQHQPDFRWLLDRDDSPWYPSARLFRQPSPGDWPGVVEAVRAALLARMEGEGVA
;
A
#
# COMPACT_ATOMS: atom_id res chain seq x y z
N MET A 1 31.28 24.14 -20.54
CA MET A 1 31.12 22.76 -21.05
C MET A 1 31.53 21.83 -19.92
N SER A 2 30.61 21.03 -19.41
CA SER A 2 30.95 20.05 -18.36
C SER A 2 31.62 18.86 -19.03
N ALA A 3 32.95 18.84 -18.99
CA ALA A 3 33.76 17.74 -19.56
C ALA A 3 33.58 16.40 -18.84
N ASP A 4 32.77 16.36 -17.78
CA ASP A 4 32.74 15.28 -16.80
C ASP A 4 31.39 14.54 -16.71
N LEU A 5 30.42 14.86 -17.60
CA LEU A 5 29.05 14.33 -17.51
C LEU A 5 28.53 13.82 -18.85
N THR A 6 28.21 12.55 -18.93
CA THR A 6 27.45 11.94 -20.02
C THR A 6 25.94 11.98 -19.73
N LEU A 7 25.11 12.41 -20.69
CA LEU A 7 23.67 12.17 -20.66
C LEU A 7 23.39 10.81 -21.31
N CYS A 8 22.60 9.96 -20.68
CA CYS A 8 22.30 8.63 -21.22
C CYS A 8 20.82 8.29 -21.09
N ILE A 9 20.23 7.78 -22.17
CA ILE A 9 18.91 7.15 -22.17
C ILE A 9 19.03 5.72 -22.72
N ILE A 10 18.31 4.79 -22.08
CA ILE A 10 18.24 3.39 -22.49
C ILE A 10 16.77 3.07 -22.74
N ASP A 11 16.38 2.88 -23.99
CA ASP A 11 14.99 2.61 -24.34
C ASP A 11 14.87 1.72 -25.58
N THR A 12 14.13 0.63 -25.46
CA THR A 12 13.80 -0.27 -26.57
C THR A 12 12.28 -0.43 -26.76
N GLN A 13 11.46 0.32 -26.01
CA GLN A 13 10.00 0.22 -26.01
C GLN A 13 9.29 1.49 -26.48
N THR A 14 9.79 2.66 -26.06
CA THR A 14 9.14 3.96 -26.23
C THR A 14 10.04 4.97 -26.97
N HIS A 15 10.68 4.53 -28.02
CA HIS A 15 11.73 5.23 -28.76
C HIS A 15 11.44 6.72 -29.04
N ALA A 16 10.23 7.04 -29.55
CA ALA A 16 9.85 8.43 -29.85
C ALA A 16 9.77 9.31 -28.56
N LEU A 17 9.28 8.75 -27.47
CA LEU A 17 9.21 9.45 -26.19
C LEU A 17 10.60 9.63 -25.58
N ALA A 18 11.47 8.63 -25.71
CA ALA A 18 12.87 8.69 -25.30
C ALA A 18 13.63 9.76 -26.07
N ALA A 19 13.45 9.84 -27.39
CA ALA A 19 14.04 10.88 -28.23
C ALA A 19 13.55 12.29 -27.84
N ARG A 20 12.26 12.42 -27.46
CA ARG A 20 11.74 13.69 -26.93
C ARG A 20 12.43 14.07 -25.60
N ALA A 21 12.57 13.16 -24.66
CA ALA A 21 13.22 13.41 -23.37
C ALA A 21 14.70 13.82 -23.57
N MET A 22 15.40 13.16 -24.49
CA MET A 22 16.77 13.50 -24.87
C MET A 22 16.87 14.94 -25.40
N ARG A 23 16.02 15.32 -26.36
CA ARG A 23 15.99 16.69 -26.91
C ARG A 23 15.74 17.74 -25.85
N LEU A 24 14.77 17.51 -24.98
CA LEU A 24 14.43 18.44 -23.89
C LEU A 24 15.62 18.63 -22.95
N SER A 25 16.28 17.53 -22.57
CA SER A 25 17.45 17.60 -21.69
C SER A 25 18.63 18.32 -22.32
N LEU A 26 18.88 18.12 -23.62
CA LEU A 26 19.94 18.78 -24.35
C LEU A 26 19.65 20.27 -24.59
N ALA A 27 18.39 20.69 -24.63
CA ALA A 27 17.99 22.09 -24.68
C ALA A 27 18.27 22.86 -23.39
N GLU A 28 18.26 22.18 -22.26
CA GLU A 28 18.44 22.78 -20.91
C GLU A 28 19.92 22.87 -20.52
N ARG A 29 20.78 21.95 -21.02
CA ARG A 29 22.17 21.87 -20.58
C ARG A 29 23.08 21.20 -21.60
N ASP A 30 24.33 21.66 -21.68
CA ASP A 30 25.42 20.99 -22.44
C ASP A 30 25.99 19.81 -21.63
N PHE A 31 26.25 18.72 -22.33
CA PHE A 31 26.90 17.52 -21.83
C PHE A 31 28.16 17.21 -22.63
N ALA A 32 29.13 16.51 -22.00
CA ALA A 32 30.33 16.04 -22.68
C ALA A 32 29.96 15.05 -23.81
N GLU A 33 28.99 14.23 -23.57
CA GLU A 33 28.44 13.25 -24.51
C GLU A 33 26.98 12.98 -24.20
N ALA A 34 26.19 12.69 -25.23
CA ALA A 34 24.80 12.22 -25.09
C ALA A 34 24.66 10.87 -25.80
N LEU A 35 24.22 9.85 -25.05
CA LEU A 35 24.11 8.47 -25.51
C LEU A 35 22.66 8.03 -25.59
N PHE A 36 22.27 7.50 -26.76
CA PHE A 36 20.96 6.91 -26.99
C PHE A 36 21.10 5.41 -27.25
N LEU A 37 20.89 4.59 -26.21
CA LEU A 37 21.02 3.13 -26.28
C LEU A 37 19.66 2.50 -26.62
N SER A 38 19.56 1.89 -27.82
CA SER A 38 18.31 1.32 -28.31
C SER A 38 18.55 0.11 -29.22
N ASP A 39 17.51 -0.68 -29.45
CA ASP A 39 17.53 -1.84 -30.35
C ASP A 39 17.26 -1.46 -31.82
N ARG A 40 16.96 -0.21 -32.09
CA ARG A 40 16.67 0.30 -33.43
C ARG A 40 17.26 1.68 -33.64
N ASP A 41 17.79 1.89 -34.86
CA ASP A 41 18.20 3.22 -35.33
C ASP A 41 16.97 4.08 -35.66
N GLY A 42 17.09 5.40 -35.50
CA GLY A 42 16.01 6.34 -35.75
C GLY A 42 16.27 7.71 -35.14
N ASP A 43 15.20 8.43 -34.80
CA ASP A 43 15.31 9.71 -34.10
C ASP A 43 15.84 9.50 -32.68
N THR A 44 17.03 10.01 -32.41
CA THR A 44 17.71 9.91 -31.12
C THR A 44 17.57 11.17 -30.24
N GLY A 45 16.86 12.17 -30.75
CA GLY A 45 16.73 13.46 -30.07
C GLY A 45 18.03 14.25 -29.91
N GLY A 46 19.06 13.95 -30.72
CA GLY A 46 20.38 14.56 -30.66
C GLY A 46 21.46 13.75 -29.93
N GLY A 47 21.10 12.61 -29.33
CA GLY A 47 22.06 11.66 -28.77
C GLY A 47 22.76 10.81 -29.82
N ARG A 48 23.97 10.32 -29.53
CA ARG A 48 24.66 9.32 -30.33
C ARG A 48 24.00 7.96 -30.16
N PHE A 49 23.53 7.39 -31.28
CA PHE A 49 22.95 6.05 -31.28
C PHE A 49 23.97 4.97 -30.93
N ILE A 50 23.60 4.09 -30.02
CA ILE A 50 24.35 2.87 -29.66
C ILE A 50 23.41 1.68 -29.72
N PRO A 51 23.67 0.69 -30.59
CA PRO A 51 22.84 -0.48 -30.72
C PRO A 51 23.00 -1.42 -29.49
N ILE A 52 21.88 -1.79 -28.91
CA ILE A 52 21.80 -2.79 -27.82
C ILE A 52 20.71 -3.81 -28.15
N PRO A 53 20.74 -5.01 -27.54
CA PRO A 53 19.63 -5.95 -27.67
C PRO A 53 18.32 -5.38 -27.14
N THR A 54 17.18 -5.83 -27.70
CA THR A 54 15.85 -5.50 -27.16
C THR A 54 15.74 -5.94 -25.69
N LEU A 55 15.38 -5.01 -24.82
CA LEU A 55 15.21 -5.25 -23.39
C LEU A 55 13.71 -5.52 -23.09
N MET A 56 13.38 -6.78 -22.86
CA MET A 56 11.99 -7.19 -22.58
C MET A 56 11.70 -7.16 -21.09
N GLY A 57 10.91 -6.17 -20.66
CA GLY A 57 10.48 -6.01 -19.27
C GLY A 57 11.51 -5.35 -18.34
N ARG A 58 11.10 -5.17 -17.09
CA ARG A 58 11.87 -4.42 -16.08
C ARG A 58 13.16 -5.13 -15.70
N GLU A 59 13.12 -6.44 -15.53
CA GLU A 59 14.30 -7.21 -15.12
C GLU A 59 15.44 -7.10 -16.16
N ALA A 60 15.12 -7.25 -17.45
CA ALA A 60 16.13 -7.13 -18.51
C ALA A 60 16.76 -5.72 -18.52
N TYR A 61 15.94 -4.68 -18.33
CA TYR A 61 16.43 -3.30 -18.19
C TYR A 61 17.34 -3.14 -16.96
N SER A 62 16.85 -3.56 -15.79
CA SER A 62 17.58 -3.44 -14.52
C SER A 62 18.91 -4.19 -14.57
N ARG A 63 18.92 -5.40 -15.11
CA ARG A 63 20.12 -6.20 -15.31
C ARG A 63 21.11 -5.51 -16.26
N PHE A 64 20.62 -4.95 -17.35
CA PHE A 64 21.47 -4.21 -18.30
C PHE A 64 22.12 -2.98 -17.63
N VAL A 65 21.34 -2.19 -16.88
CA VAL A 65 21.84 -1.01 -16.18
C VAL A 65 22.92 -1.38 -15.15
N ILE A 66 22.70 -2.44 -14.36
CA ILE A 66 23.63 -2.88 -13.33
C ILE A 66 24.90 -3.50 -13.92
N GLN A 67 24.75 -4.37 -14.92
CA GLN A 67 25.88 -5.17 -15.41
C GLN A 67 26.62 -4.58 -16.57
N ARG A 68 25.95 -3.75 -17.42
CA ARG A 68 26.51 -3.35 -18.72
C ARG A 68 26.65 -1.84 -18.96
N LEU A 69 25.93 -0.99 -18.23
CA LEU A 69 26.00 0.46 -18.46
C LEU A 69 27.43 1.00 -18.41
N HIS A 70 28.30 0.41 -17.57
CA HIS A 70 29.71 0.77 -17.47
C HIS A 70 30.51 0.62 -18.79
N GLU A 71 30.06 -0.22 -19.71
CA GLU A 71 30.71 -0.45 -21.01
C GLU A 71 30.61 0.77 -21.95
N PHE A 72 29.66 1.65 -21.71
CA PHE A 72 29.29 2.74 -22.61
C PHE A 72 29.65 4.14 -22.05
N VAL A 73 29.95 4.26 -20.76
CA VAL A 73 30.20 5.54 -20.09
C VAL A 73 31.67 5.76 -19.90
N GLU A 74 32.24 6.79 -20.56
CA GLU A 74 33.66 7.13 -20.45
C GLU A 74 33.92 8.28 -19.50
N THR A 75 32.96 9.18 -19.27
CA THR A 75 33.05 10.31 -18.34
C THR A 75 33.00 9.86 -16.88
N PRO A 76 33.49 10.70 -15.93
CA PRO A 76 33.40 10.41 -14.49
C PRO A 76 31.99 10.14 -13.98
N HIS A 77 30.95 10.78 -14.56
CA HIS A 77 29.56 10.60 -14.20
C HIS A 77 28.65 10.45 -15.42
N VAL A 78 27.54 9.77 -15.20
CA VAL A 78 26.42 9.66 -16.16
C VAL A 78 25.13 10.12 -15.48
N LEU A 79 24.39 10.98 -16.17
CA LEU A 79 23.01 11.29 -15.88
C LEU A 79 22.13 10.31 -16.68
N LEU A 80 21.56 9.32 -16.00
CA LEU A 80 20.63 8.39 -16.60
C LEU A 80 19.22 8.98 -16.55
N ILE A 81 18.57 9.06 -17.71
CA ILE A 81 17.21 9.58 -17.85
C ILE A 81 16.28 8.55 -18.48
N GLN A 82 14.99 8.74 -18.31
CA GLN A 82 13.93 7.97 -18.98
C GLN A 82 12.97 8.92 -19.71
N TRP A 83 12.09 8.37 -20.53
CA TRP A 83 11.15 9.16 -21.31
C TRP A 83 10.17 10.00 -20.47
N ASP A 84 9.89 9.57 -19.24
CA ASP A 84 9.04 10.22 -18.23
C ASP A 84 9.84 10.86 -17.07
N GLY A 85 11.16 11.04 -17.27
CA GLY A 85 12.05 11.72 -16.34
C GLY A 85 13.24 12.33 -17.07
N TYR A 86 13.29 13.67 -17.18
CA TYR A 86 14.28 14.40 -17.94
C TYR A 86 14.65 15.74 -17.30
N VAL A 87 15.70 16.41 -17.80
CA VAL A 87 16.13 17.73 -17.31
C VAL A 87 15.10 18.79 -17.68
N VAL A 88 14.71 19.63 -16.70
CA VAL A 88 13.71 20.68 -16.86
C VAL A 88 14.19 22.08 -16.46
N ASP A 89 15.28 22.16 -15.72
CA ASP A 89 15.92 23.42 -15.34
C ASP A 89 17.43 23.21 -15.24
N GLY A 90 18.15 23.46 -16.32
CA GLY A 90 19.61 23.34 -16.37
C GLY A 90 20.35 24.29 -15.44
N ALA A 91 19.71 25.41 -15.03
CA ALA A 91 20.28 26.37 -14.10
C ALA A 91 20.27 25.84 -12.65
N ALA A 92 19.45 24.85 -12.33
CA ALA A 92 19.42 24.18 -11.03
C ALA A 92 20.59 23.19 -10.83
N TRP A 93 21.45 22.98 -11.83
CA TRP A 93 22.65 22.16 -11.66
C TRP A 93 23.61 22.77 -10.64
N SER A 94 24.18 21.90 -9.81
CA SER A 94 25.27 22.25 -8.87
C SER A 94 26.42 21.25 -9.04
N ASP A 95 27.64 21.75 -9.11
CA ASP A 95 28.84 20.90 -9.19
C ASP A 95 29.04 20.07 -7.91
N ASP A 96 28.39 20.44 -6.80
CA ASP A 96 28.32 19.61 -5.59
C ASP A 96 27.75 18.22 -5.86
N PHE A 97 26.90 18.06 -6.89
CA PHE A 97 26.34 16.76 -7.27
C PHE A 97 27.43 15.77 -7.68
N LEU A 98 28.52 16.23 -8.31
CA LEU A 98 29.65 15.38 -8.69
C LEU A 98 30.45 14.86 -7.49
N GLY A 99 30.18 15.36 -6.30
CA GLY A 99 30.75 14.83 -5.04
C GLY A 99 30.13 13.48 -4.59
N TYR A 100 29.09 13.00 -5.26
CA TYR A 100 28.39 11.76 -4.90
C TYR A 100 28.47 10.74 -6.03
N ASP A 101 28.42 9.46 -5.65
CA ASP A 101 28.43 8.34 -6.58
C ASP A 101 27.02 7.96 -7.06
N TYR A 102 25.99 8.29 -6.26
CA TYR A 102 24.59 8.12 -6.62
C TYR A 102 23.72 9.27 -6.08
N ILE A 103 22.92 9.84 -6.97
CA ILE A 103 21.82 10.76 -6.62
C ILE A 103 20.59 10.36 -7.44
N GLY A 104 19.44 10.25 -6.79
CA GLY A 104 18.12 10.14 -7.40
C GLY A 104 17.12 10.99 -6.63
N ALA A 105 15.83 10.89 -6.92
CA ALA A 105 14.81 11.59 -6.18
C ALA A 105 14.67 11.03 -4.75
N ARG A 106 14.21 11.87 -3.81
CA ARG A 106 13.94 11.42 -2.45
C ARG A 106 12.69 10.54 -2.41
N TRP A 107 12.79 9.40 -1.73
CA TRP A 107 11.67 8.54 -1.36
C TRP A 107 11.05 9.00 -0.03
N GLY A 108 9.87 9.60 -0.07
CA GLY A 108 9.19 10.10 1.12
C GLY A 108 8.66 9.01 2.07
N PHE A 109 8.60 7.76 1.60
CA PHE A 109 8.08 6.61 2.35
C PHE A 109 9.16 5.83 3.14
N HIS A 110 10.45 6.17 3.01
CA HIS A 110 11.54 5.61 3.79
C HIS A 110 12.06 6.61 4.81
N GLN A 111 12.15 6.21 6.08
CA GLN A 111 12.57 7.07 7.20
C GLN A 111 13.88 6.61 7.88
N ASP A 112 14.53 5.60 7.33
CA ASP A 112 15.74 4.96 7.90
C ASP A 112 17.07 5.60 7.46
N GLY A 113 17.03 6.78 6.86
CA GLY A 113 18.20 7.47 6.32
C GLY A 113 18.63 6.99 4.92
N HIS A 114 18.14 5.86 4.44
CA HIS A 114 18.35 5.34 3.08
C HIS A 114 17.15 5.69 2.18
N ASN A 115 16.87 6.97 2.07
CA ASN A 115 15.68 7.52 1.45
C ASN A 115 15.95 8.25 0.13
N VAL A 116 17.06 7.99 -0.53
CA VAL A 116 17.41 8.52 -1.86
C VAL A 116 17.53 7.35 -2.81
N GLY A 117 16.77 7.37 -3.88
CA GLY A 117 16.72 6.34 -4.89
C GLY A 117 16.16 6.89 -6.20
N ASN A 118 15.48 6.07 -6.97
CA ASN A 118 14.92 6.35 -8.29
C ASN A 118 15.91 6.19 -9.45
N GLY A 119 15.73 5.09 -10.18
CA GLY A 119 16.56 4.76 -11.34
C GLY A 119 16.27 5.59 -12.58
N GLY A 120 15.05 6.12 -12.73
CA GLY A 120 14.60 6.75 -13.97
C GLY A 120 15.09 8.18 -14.22
N PHE A 121 15.58 8.86 -13.17
CA PHE A 121 16.34 10.10 -13.26
C PHE A 121 17.41 10.09 -12.17
N SER A 122 18.63 9.68 -12.53
CA SER A 122 19.70 9.50 -11.54
C SER A 122 21.07 9.85 -12.07
N LEU A 123 21.89 10.46 -11.20
CA LEU A 123 23.31 10.66 -11.40
C LEU A 123 24.08 9.48 -10.84
N ARG A 124 24.98 8.91 -11.63
CA ARG A 124 25.79 7.75 -11.23
C ARG A 124 27.26 7.98 -11.60
N SER A 125 28.17 7.74 -10.67
CA SER A 125 29.60 7.83 -10.95
C SER A 125 30.12 6.56 -11.63
N ARG A 126 31.25 6.69 -12.31
CA ARG A 126 31.98 5.55 -12.86
C ARG A 126 32.46 4.58 -11.77
N ARG A 127 32.73 5.09 -10.55
CA ARG A 127 33.04 4.26 -9.38
C ARG A 127 31.87 3.33 -9.05
N LEU A 128 30.66 3.87 -8.98
CA LEU A 128 29.47 3.05 -8.73
C LEU A 128 29.28 2.02 -9.84
N LEU A 129 29.36 2.43 -11.11
CA LEU A 129 29.20 1.50 -12.24
C LEU A 129 30.21 0.35 -12.19
N ALA A 130 31.44 0.61 -11.75
CA ALA A 130 32.45 -0.41 -11.55
C ALA A 130 32.13 -1.33 -10.35
N ALA A 131 31.68 -0.75 -9.23
CA ALA A 131 31.30 -1.49 -8.02
C ALA A 131 30.09 -2.42 -8.26
N LEU A 132 29.18 -2.05 -9.13
CA LEU A 132 28.01 -2.87 -9.51
C LEU A 132 28.37 -4.18 -10.23
N ARG A 133 29.63 -4.38 -10.59
CA ARG A 133 30.15 -5.63 -11.16
C ARG A 133 30.61 -6.64 -10.09
N ASP A 134 30.49 -6.30 -8.82
CA ASP A 134 30.84 -7.23 -7.75
C ASP A 134 30.02 -8.53 -7.89
N PRO A 135 30.69 -9.71 -7.87
CA PRO A 135 30.03 -11.00 -8.08
C PRO A 135 29.01 -11.36 -6.99
N GLU A 136 29.02 -10.70 -5.86
CA GLU A 136 28.00 -10.86 -4.82
C GLU A 136 26.67 -10.20 -5.21
N ILE A 137 26.64 -9.33 -6.24
CA ILE A 137 25.41 -8.71 -6.76
C ILE A 137 24.71 -9.71 -7.68
N THR A 138 23.79 -10.47 -7.13
CA THR A 138 23.03 -11.50 -7.81
C THR A 138 21.57 -11.15 -8.03
N ARG A 139 21.04 -10.16 -7.30
CA ARG A 139 19.71 -9.58 -7.49
C ARG A 139 19.82 -8.31 -8.36
N PHE A 140 18.87 -8.11 -9.28
CA PHE A 140 18.95 -7.01 -10.24
C PHE A 140 17.70 -6.11 -10.26
N GLU A 141 16.54 -6.58 -9.81
CA GLU A 141 15.28 -5.86 -9.91
C GLU A 141 14.60 -5.64 -8.54
N PRO A 142 14.02 -4.46 -8.32
CA PRO A 142 14.19 -3.21 -9.07
C PRO A 142 15.59 -2.62 -8.84
N GLU A 143 16.23 -2.09 -9.91
CA GLU A 143 17.66 -1.72 -9.84
C GLU A 143 17.94 -0.58 -8.85
N ASP A 144 17.02 0.34 -8.67
CA ASP A 144 17.14 1.45 -7.72
C ASP A 144 17.08 0.97 -6.27
N GLU A 145 16.15 0.07 -5.91
CA GLU A 145 16.13 -0.56 -4.58
C GLU A 145 17.34 -1.46 -4.36
N VAL A 146 17.75 -2.21 -5.38
CA VAL A 146 18.92 -3.07 -5.35
C VAL A 146 20.17 -2.25 -5.04
N ILE A 147 20.39 -1.13 -5.71
CA ILE A 147 21.54 -0.25 -5.53
C ILE A 147 21.43 0.53 -4.22
N CYS A 148 20.30 1.19 -3.99
CA CYS A 148 20.14 2.20 -2.95
C CYS A 148 19.80 1.62 -1.57
N ARG A 149 19.42 0.35 -1.50
CA ARG A 149 19.00 -0.31 -0.26
C ARG A 149 19.66 -1.67 -0.06
N HIS A 150 19.42 -2.62 -0.98
CA HIS A 150 19.82 -4.00 -0.77
C HIS A 150 21.34 -4.17 -0.68
N TYR A 151 22.09 -3.64 -1.66
CA TYR A 151 23.55 -3.71 -1.66
C TYR A 151 24.23 -2.44 -1.17
N ARG A 152 23.50 -1.42 -0.77
CA ARG A 152 24.07 -0.16 -0.31
C ARG A 152 25.10 -0.32 0.79
N PRO A 153 24.87 -1.11 1.87
CA PRO A 153 25.91 -1.30 2.90
C PRO A 153 27.21 -1.88 2.34
N MET A 154 27.14 -2.82 1.41
CA MET A 154 28.32 -3.41 0.77
C MET A 154 29.00 -2.38 -0.16
N LEU A 155 28.23 -1.62 -0.95
CA LEU A 155 28.74 -0.58 -1.83
C LEU A 155 29.45 0.53 -1.05
N GLU A 156 28.92 0.97 0.08
CA GLU A 156 29.51 1.97 0.96
C GLU A 156 30.79 1.44 1.64
N THR A 157 30.74 0.24 2.23
CA THR A 157 31.84 -0.26 3.07
C THR A 157 33.00 -0.86 2.27
N ARG A 158 32.70 -1.61 1.19
CA ARG A 158 33.72 -2.29 0.38
C ARG A 158 34.25 -1.43 -0.76
N HIS A 159 33.36 -0.67 -1.42
CA HIS A 159 33.69 0.07 -2.63
C HIS A 159 33.81 1.58 -2.40
N GLY A 160 33.51 2.06 -1.19
CA GLY A 160 33.59 3.48 -0.84
C GLY A 160 32.59 4.36 -1.62
N VAL A 161 31.46 3.79 -2.06
CA VAL A 161 30.40 4.50 -2.79
C VAL A 161 29.72 5.50 -1.87
N ARG A 162 29.50 6.72 -2.34
CA ARG A 162 28.88 7.81 -1.59
C ARG A 162 27.51 8.13 -2.16
N PHE A 163 26.47 7.83 -1.39
CA PHE A 163 25.08 8.21 -1.73
C PHE A 163 24.78 9.62 -1.23
N ALA A 164 24.03 10.38 -2.03
CA ALA A 164 23.63 11.72 -1.64
C ALA A 164 22.64 11.69 -0.46
N PRO A 165 22.73 12.67 0.47
CA PRO A 165 21.70 12.85 1.48
C PRO A 165 20.43 13.44 0.88
N GLY A 166 19.29 13.27 1.58
CA GLY A 166 17.99 13.70 1.08
C GLY A 166 17.88 15.18 0.71
N GLU A 167 18.62 16.06 1.39
CA GLU A 167 18.64 17.50 1.07
C GLU A 167 19.31 17.81 -0.27
N VAL A 168 20.30 17.02 -0.66
CA VAL A 168 20.92 17.11 -1.98
C VAL A 168 20.00 16.54 -3.05
N ALA A 169 19.34 15.41 -2.75
CA ALA A 169 18.35 14.79 -3.63
C ALA A 169 17.17 15.72 -3.92
N ASP A 170 16.67 16.47 -2.92
CA ASP A 170 15.58 17.46 -3.08
C ASP A 170 15.92 18.59 -4.08
N ARG A 171 17.21 18.94 -4.20
CA ARG A 171 17.68 19.93 -5.22
C ARG A 171 17.94 19.28 -6.57
N PHE A 172 18.19 17.97 -6.60
CA PHE A 172 18.52 17.26 -7.83
C PHE A 172 17.26 16.85 -8.60
N ALA A 173 16.33 16.13 -7.97
CA ALA A 173 15.10 15.68 -8.63
C ALA A 173 13.97 15.42 -7.63
N TYR A 174 12.74 15.38 -8.14
CA TYR A 174 11.58 14.91 -7.38
C TYR A 174 10.77 13.86 -8.17
N GLU A 175 10.05 13.04 -7.47
CA GLU A 175 9.11 12.06 -8.03
C GLU A 175 7.77 12.10 -7.27
N THR A 176 7.71 11.46 -6.10
CA THR A 176 6.51 11.38 -5.25
C THR A 176 6.38 12.54 -4.27
N THR A 177 7.45 13.30 -4.08
CA THR A 177 7.49 14.49 -3.24
C THR A 177 7.36 15.75 -4.09
N TYR A 178 6.77 16.82 -3.52
CA TYR A 178 6.74 18.12 -4.20
C TYR A 178 8.09 18.82 -4.07
N PRO A 179 8.60 19.45 -5.16
CA PRO A 179 9.84 20.21 -5.11
C PRO A 179 9.68 21.44 -4.19
N LYS A 180 10.66 21.65 -3.31
CA LYS A 180 10.72 22.81 -2.40
C LYS A 180 11.34 24.06 -3.04
N GLY A 181 11.87 23.93 -4.23
CA GLY A 181 12.53 24.97 -5.00
C GLY A 181 12.85 24.49 -6.42
N PRO A 182 13.70 25.21 -7.18
CA PRO A 182 14.20 24.77 -8.47
C PRO A 182 14.90 23.41 -8.34
N THR A 183 14.60 22.49 -9.27
CA THR A 183 15.22 21.15 -9.35
C THR A 183 15.70 20.89 -10.76
N LEU A 184 16.81 20.18 -10.90
CA LEU A 184 17.39 19.84 -12.22
C LEU A 184 16.41 19.05 -13.08
N GLY A 185 15.70 18.08 -12.48
CA GLY A 185 14.78 17.22 -13.20
C GLY A 185 13.70 16.62 -12.31
N PHE A 186 12.97 15.69 -12.88
CA PHE A 186 11.91 14.93 -12.22
C PHE A 186 11.85 13.52 -12.79
N HIS A 187 11.05 12.65 -12.14
CA HIS A 187 10.66 11.36 -12.69
C HIS A 187 9.17 11.10 -12.46
N GLY A 188 8.61 10.23 -13.30
CA GLY A 188 7.27 9.70 -13.22
C GLY A 188 6.24 10.39 -14.12
N LEU A 189 5.55 9.58 -14.90
CA LEU A 189 4.51 9.96 -15.86
C LEU A 189 3.50 10.98 -15.28
N PHE A 190 3.09 10.80 -14.04
CA PHE A 190 2.09 11.66 -13.38
C PHE A 190 2.59 13.09 -13.09
N ASN A 191 3.89 13.38 -13.28
CA ASN A 191 4.47 14.73 -13.16
C ASN A 191 4.50 15.49 -14.50
N LEU A 192 4.28 14.83 -15.65
CA LEU A 192 4.40 15.46 -16.98
C LEU A 192 3.49 16.68 -17.19
N TRP A 193 2.34 16.77 -16.49
CA TRP A 193 1.43 17.91 -16.59
C TRP A 193 2.10 19.27 -16.34
N ARG A 194 3.24 19.28 -15.64
CA ARG A 194 4.01 20.51 -15.34
C ARG A 194 4.80 21.02 -16.53
N PHE A 195 5.19 20.13 -17.45
CA PHE A 195 6.18 20.40 -18.49
C PHE A 195 5.67 20.13 -19.91
N VAL A 196 4.42 19.71 -20.05
CA VAL A 196 3.80 19.44 -21.35
C VAL A 196 2.74 20.51 -21.62
N ARG A 197 2.83 21.16 -22.79
CA ARG A 197 1.79 22.10 -23.24
C ARG A 197 0.56 21.36 -23.72
N ASP A 198 -0.59 22.04 -23.71
CA ASP A 198 -1.88 21.44 -24.07
C ASP A 198 -1.90 20.93 -25.52
N ASP A 199 -1.23 21.63 -26.43
CA ASP A 199 -1.12 21.28 -27.83
C ASP A 199 -0.19 20.08 -28.11
N GLU A 200 0.71 19.73 -27.19
CA GLU A 200 1.60 18.56 -27.29
C GLU A 200 0.97 17.26 -26.79
N VAL A 201 -0.09 17.35 -26.00
CA VAL A 201 -0.68 16.18 -25.33
C VAL A 201 -1.20 15.11 -26.32
N PRO A 202 -1.87 15.46 -27.44
CA PRO A 202 -2.31 14.45 -28.41
C PRO A 202 -1.17 13.59 -28.96
N ASP A 203 -0.05 14.21 -29.35
CA ASP A 203 1.12 13.51 -29.92
C ASP A 203 1.82 12.67 -28.83
N LEU A 204 1.91 13.21 -27.61
CA LEU A 204 2.49 12.52 -26.47
C LEU A 204 1.72 11.23 -26.15
N ILE A 205 0.39 11.29 -26.06
CA ILE A 205 -0.43 10.11 -25.74
C ILE A 205 -0.46 9.08 -26.87
N ALA A 206 -0.40 9.53 -28.12
CA ALA A 206 -0.34 8.63 -29.28
C ALA A 206 0.96 7.81 -29.33
N ALA A 207 2.06 8.37 -28.80
CA ALA A 207 3.35 7.68 -28.69
C ALA A 207 3.45 6.72 -27.47
N MET A 208 2.48 6.75 -26.53
CA MET A 208 2.51 5.91 -25.33
C MET A 208 2.07 4.48 -25.64
N PRO A 209 2.80 3.46 -25.13
CA PRO A 209 2.36 2.06 -25.23
C PRO A 209 1.01 1.83 -24.56
N ARG A 210 0.25 0.86 -25.06
CA ARG A 210 -1.04 0.47 -24.48
C ARG A 210 -0.96 0.15 -22.98
N SER A 211 0.14 -0.46 -22.54
CA SER A 211 0.40 -0.76 -21.11
C SER A 211 0.49 0.50 -20.25
N VAL A 212 1.14 1.54 -20.76
CA VAL A 212 1.24 2.85 -20.10
C VAL A 212 -0.12 3.53 -20.06
N VAL A 213 -0.85 3.58 -21.18
CA VAL A 213 -2.21 4.15 -21.23
C VAL A 213 -3.17 3.40 -20.31
N GLY A 214 -2.97 2.08 -20.13
CA GLY A 214 -3.73 1.24 -19.19
C GLY A 214 -3.40 1.46 -17.71
N SER A 215 -2.31 2.15 -17.38
CA SER A 215 -1.81 2.29 -16.01
C SER A 215 -2.61 3.28 -15.16
N ILE A 216 -2.46 3.14 -13.83
CA ILE A 216 -3.00 4.11 -12.86
C ILE A 216 -2.28 5.46 -12.95
N GLN A 217 -0.99 5.47 -13.31
CA GLN A 217 -0.21 6.69 -13.47
C GLN A 217 -0.74 7.56 -14.61
N TYR A 218 -1.21 6.94 -15.71
CA TYR A 218 -1.87 7.64 -16.80
C TYR A 218 -3.19 8.31 -16.34
N LEU A 219 -4.02 7.61 -15.57
CA LEU A 219 -5.22 8.19 -14.98
C LEU A 219 -4.90 9.31 -14.00
N THR A 220 -3.82 9.17 -13.24
CA THR A 220 -3.34 10.22 -12.33
C THR A 220 -2.93 11.46 -13.10
N LEU A 221 -2.22 11.29 -14.22
CA LEU A 221 -1.86 12.41 -15.11
C LEU A 221 -3.12 13.08 -15.69
N ALA A 222 -4.08 12.32 -16.20
CA ALA A 222 -5.35 12.85 -16.71
C ALA A 222 -6.12 13.60 -15.61
N LYS A 223 -6.15 13.06 -14.39
CA LYS A 223 -6.75 13.72 -13.23
C LYS A 223 -6.02 15.03 -12.89
N ASN A 224 -4.70 15.05 -12.91
CA ASN A 224 -3.93 16.28 -12.68
C ASN A 224 -4.27 17.38 -13.70
N PHE A 225 -4.47 17.03 -14.97
CA PHE A 225 -4.98 17.98 -15.96
C PHE A 225 -6.41 18.47 -15.65
N MET A 226 -7.31 17.55 -15.21
CA MET A 226 -8.67 17.93 -14.79
C MET A 226 -8.64 18.90 -13.61
N ASP A 227 -7.87 18.59 -12.59
CA ASP A 227 -7.75 19.36 -11.35
C ASP A 227 -7.22 20.77 -11.63
N LEU A 228 -6.36 20.91 -12.64
CA LEU A 228 -5.85 22.19 -13.12
C LEU A 228 -6.77 22.92 -14.12
N LYS A 229 -7.97 22.38 -14.35
CA LYS A 229 -8.94 22.89 -15.35
C LYS A 229 -8.37 22.95 -16.80
N ARG A 230 -7.33 22.17 -17.06
CA ARG A 230 -6.81 21.94 -18.41
C ARG A 230 -7.68 20.85 -19.06
N VAL A 231 -8.91 21.24 -19.44
CA VAL A 231 -10.00 20.32 -19.81
C VAL A 231 -9.71 19.59 -21.12
N ASP A 232 -9.14 20.26 -22.10
CA ASP A 232 -8.90 19.66 -23.43
C ASP A 232 -7.82 18.56 -23.40
N PRO A 233 -6.66 18.73 -22.75
CA PRO A 233 -5.71 17.65 -22.48
C PRO A 233 -6.31 16.47 -21.73
N ALA A 234 -7.03 16.74 -20.64
CA ALA A 234 -7.68 15.70 -19.88
C ALA A 234 -8.70 14.90 -20.71
N ARG A 235 -9.50 15.61 -21.52
CA ARG A 235 -10.48 14.99 -22.40
C ARG A 235 -9.80 14.15 -23.47
N ALA A 236 -8.73 14.65 -24.10
CA ALA A 236 -7.96 13.91 -25.10
C ALA A 236 -7.40 12.60 -24.52
N MET A 237 -6.79 12.67 -23.34
CA MET A 237 -6.25 11.51 -22.65
C MET A 237 -7.33 10.48 -22.32
N LEU A 238 -8.42 10.91 -21.70
CA LEU A 238 -9.50 10.01 -21.29
C LEU A 238 -10.24 9.42 -22.50
N ALA A 239 -10.45 10.20 -23.57
CA ALA A 239 -11.06 9.70 -24.81
C ALA A 239 -10.15 8.64 -25.48
N TYR A 240 -8.84 8.87 -25.55
CA TYR A 240 -7.90 7.91 -26.10
C TYR A 240 -7.86 6.62 -25.26
N ARG A 241 -7.83 6.74 -23.94
CA ARG A 241 -7.89 5.58 -23.06
C ARG A 241 -9.22 4.83 -23.19
N GLN A 242 -10.35 5.53 -23.28
CA GLN A 242 -11.68 4.91 -23.48
C GLN A 242 -11.76 4.15 -24.80
N GLN A 243 -11.13 4.64 -25.86
CA GLN A 243 -11.04 3.94 -27.14
C GLN A 243 -10.25 2.62 -27.01
N LEU A 244 -9.14 2.61 -26.26
CA LEU A 244 -8.31 1.41 -26.06
C LEU A 244 -8.90 0.45 -25.02
N PHE A 245 -9.67 0.95 -24.05
CA PHE A 245 -10.27 0.22 -22.96
C PHE A 245 -11.76 0.57 -22.80
N PRO A 246 -12.64 0.13 -23.72
CA PRO A 246 -14.06 0.54 -23.75
C PRO A 246 -14.86 0.17 -22.49
N ALA A 247 -14.45 -0.88 -21.77
CA ALA A 247 -15.11 -1.36 -20.56
C ALA A 247 -14.62 -0.66 -19.27
N ASP A 248 -13.71 0.31 -19.37
CA ASP A 248 -13.19 1.02 -18.20
C ASP A 248 -14.20 2.07 -17.72
N SER A 249 -14.98 1.69 -16.70
CA SER A 249 -16.01 2.55 -16.11
C SER A 249 -15.44 3.78 -15.39
N GLN A 250 -14.23 3.70 -14.86
CA GLN A 250 -13.56 4.84 -14.23
C GLN A 250 -13.23 5.90 -15.27
N THR A 251 -12.65 5.52 -16.39
CA THR A 251 -12.38 6.43 -17.51
C THR A 251 -13.68 7.03 -18.05
N ALA A 252 -14.74 6.22 -18.22
CA ALA A 252 -16.02 6.71 -18.68
C ALA A 252 -16.64 7.75 -17.71
N GLY A 253 -16.56 7.49 -16.40
CA GLY A 253 -17.01 8.42 -15.37
C GLY A 253 -16.24 9.75 -15.37
N MET A 254 -14.91 9.69 -15.49
CA MET A 254 -14.07 10.89 -15.56
C MET A 254 -14.35 11.70 -16.85
N LEU A 255 -14.55 11.03 -17.98
CA LEU A 255 -14.87 11.68 -19.26
C LEU A 255 -16.25 12.35 -19.23
N ALA A 256 -17.23 11.68 -18.64
CA ALA A 256 -18.58 12.25 -18.45
C ALA A 256 -18.55 13.53 -17.59
N ALA A 257 -17.70 13.56 -16.54
CA ALA A 257 -17.52 14.73 -15.70
C ALA A 257 -16.94 15.96 -16.43
N LEU A 258 -16.22 15.74 -17.55
CA LEU A 258 -15.69 16.80 -18.42
C LEU A 258 -16.66 17.23 -19.52
N THR A 259 -17.79 16.55 -19.68
CA THR A 259 -18.80 16.86 -20.69
C THR A 259 -19.92 17.65 -20.00
N PRO A 260 -20.08 18.95 -20.26
CA PRO A 260 -21.22 19.67 -19.72
C PRO A 260 -22.51 19.00 -20.14
N PRO A 261 -23.54 18.88 -19.30
CA PRO A 261 -24.84 18.40 -19.72
C PRO A 261 -25.32 19.26 -20.89
N ALA A 262 -25.72 18.62 -21.96
CA ALA A 262 -26.16 19.29 -23.18
C ALA A 262 -27.44 20.10 -22.92
N ARG A 263 -27.31 21.32 -22.41
CA ARG A 263 -28.37 22.32 -22.44
C ARG A 263 -28.35 23.02 -23.81
N ARG A 264 -28.94 22.39 -24.80
CA ARG A 264 -29.39 23.11 -26.00
C ARG A 264 -30.70 23.82 -25.68
N VAL A 265 -30.64 24.98 -25.08
CA VAL A 265 -31.72 25.95 -25.11
C VAL A 265 -31.27 27.04 -26.09
N THR A 266 -31.74 26.98 -27.32
CA THR A 266 -31.61 28.11 -28.26
C THR A 266 -32.36 29.28 -27.67
N ALA A 267 -31.67 30.40 -27.43
CA ALA A 267 -32.30 31.61 -26.93
C ALA A 267 -33.38 32.05 -27.94
N PRO A 268 -34.61 32.36 -27.48
CA PRO A 268 -35.66 32.87 -28.35
C PRO A 268 -35.30 34.29 -28.80
N GLU A 269 -35.83 34.74 -29.93
CA GLU A 269 -35.61 36.06 -30.51
C GLU A 269 -35.96 37.24 -29.56
N SER A 270 -36.78 36.99 -28.55
CA SER A 270 -37.12 37.94 -27.52
C SER A 270 -36.96 37.38 -26.10
N ARG A 271 -36.25 38.06 -25.20
CA ARG A 271 -36.13 37.71 -23.77
C ARG A 271 -37.49 37.62 -23.03
N ASN A 272 -38.54 38.22 -23.60
CA ASN A 272 -39.90 38.16 -23.05
C ASN A 272 -40.73 36.98 -23.57
N ALA A 273 -40.25 36.24 -24.56
CA ALA A 273 -40.92 35.06 -25.07
C ALA A 273 -40.95 33.93 -24.02
N PRO A 274 -41.89 32.99 -24.11
CA PRO A 274 -41.94 31.82 -23.27
C PRO A 274 -40.61 31.05 -23.36
N CYS A 275 -40.12 30.56 -22.21
CA CYS A 275 -38.83 29.85 -22.18
C CYS A 275 -38.94 28.49 -22.92
N PRO A 276 -38.04 28.20 -23.87
CA PRO A 276 -38.09 26.93 -24.62
C PRO A 276 -37.89 25.68 -23.75
N CYS A 277 -37.53 25.83 -22.48
CA CYS A 277 -37.38 24.70 -21.54
C CYS A 277 -38.72 24.11 -21.06
N GLY A 278 -39.89 24.68 -21.49
CA GLY A 278 -41.19 24.20 -21.12
C GLY A 278 -41.69 24.60 -19.71
N SER A 279 -40.93 25.46 -18.98
CA SER A 279 -41.28 25.86 -17.61
C SER A 279 -42.51 26.78 -17.48
N GLY A 280 -43.09 27.24 -18.59
CA GLY A 280 -44.18 28.21 -18.62
C GLY A 280 -43.78 29.63 -18.22
N LYS A 281 -42.51 29.86 -17.83
CA LYS A 281 -41.98 31.21 -17.47
C LYS A 281 -41.38 31.89 -18.71
N ARG A 282 -41.33 33.22 -18.69
CA ARG A 282 -40.62 33.99 -19.75
C ARG A 282 -39.10 33.70 -19.66
N PHE A 283 -38.41 33.67 -20.81
CA PHE A 283 -36.97 33.32 -20.91
C PHE A 283 -36.12 34.13 -19.92
N LYS A 284 -36.35 35.45 -19.78
CA LYS A 284 -35.62 36.34 -18.83
C LYS A 284 -35.83 35.97 -17.34
N HIS A 285 -36.88 35.21 -17.00
CA HIS A 285 -37.20 34.79 -15.64
C HIS A 285 -37.02 33.26 -15.47
N CYS A 286 -36.32 32.60 -16.41
CA CYS A 286 -36.03 31.19 -16.40
C CYS A 286 -34.57 30.95 -16.87
N CYS A 287 -34.38 30.26 -18.01
CA CYS A 287 -33.01 29.96 -18.50
C CYS A 287 -32.20 31.19 -18.95
N GLY A 288 -32.85 32.35 -19.16
CA GLY A 288 -32.21 33.61 -19.44
C GLY A 288 -31.91 34.49 -18.21
N ALA A 289 -32.32 34.05 -17.03
CA ALA A 289 -32.04 34.82 -15.79
C ALA A 289 -30.55 34.70 -15.36
N GLU A 290 -29.85 33.68 -15.79
CA GLU A 290 -28.42 33.45 -15.48
C GLU A 290 -27.44 34.19 -16.42
N SER A 291 -27.94 35.05 -17.33
CA SER A 291 -27.11 35.76 -18.31
C SER A 291 -26.91 37.28 -17.98
N GLU A 292 -27.20 37.72 -16.78
CA GLU A 292 -26.76 39.04 -16.32
C GLU A 292 -25.41 38.93 -15.58
N VAL A 293 -24.33 38.84 -16.37
CA VAL A 293 -23.03 39.37 -15.93
C VAL A 293 -23.17 40.91 -16.00
N PRO A 294 -23.06 41.64 -14.91
CA PRO A 294 -23.06 43.07 -14.96
C PRO A 294 -21.84 43.55 -15.76
N GLN A 295 -22.08 44.10 -16.94
CA GLN A 295 -21.09 44.93 -17.63
C GLN A 295 -21.07 46.29 -16.92
N GLY A 296 -20.36 46.34 -15.82
CA GLY A 296 -20.04 47.56 -15.12
C GLY A 296 -18.60 47.46 -14.67
N GLY A 297 -17.70 48.24 -15.28
CA GLY A 297 -16.30 48.29 -14.94
C GLY A 297 -16.09 48.71 -13.48
N GLY A 298 -15.90 47.70 -12.64
CA GLY A 298 -15.39 47.83 -11.29
C GLY A 298 -14.31 46.76 -11.17
N ARG A 299 -13.09 47.15 -10.89
CA ARG A 299 -12.00 46.26 -10.44
C ARG A 299 -12.54 45.39 -9.32
N ALA A 300 -12.71 44.10 -9.62
CA ALA A 300 -13.46 43.19 -8.78
C ALA A 300 -12.71 42.89 -7.49
N THR A 301 -13.39 42.97 -6.49
CA THR A 301 -13.65 42.22 -5.24
C THR A 301 -13.03 40.84 -5.09
N ALA A 302 -11.87 40.59 -5.69
CA ALA A 302 -10.96 39.51 -5.27
C ALA A 302 -10.22 39.89 -3.97
N GLU A 303 -10.45 41.07 -3.47
CA GLU A 303 -9.76 41.64 -2.30
C GLU A 303 -10.55 41.53 -0.99
N SER A 304 -11.79 41.01 -0.99
CA SER A 304 -12.45 40.78 0.30
C SER A 304 -11.93 39.46 0.93
N ALA A 305 -11.72 39.44 2.23
CA ALA A 305 -11.30 38.26 2.98
C ALA A 305 -12.21 37.04 2.71
N ASP A 306 -13.52 37.25 2.53
CA ASP A 306 -14.49 36.21 2.21
C ASP A 306 -14.28 35.63 0.79
N GLY A 307 -13.94 36.47 -0.18
CA GLY A 307 -13.59 35.99 -1.54
C GLY A 307 -12.31 35.16 -1.56
N GLN A 308 -11.30 35.61 -0.80
CA GLN A 308 -10.05 34.83 -0.67
C GLN A 308 -10.27 33.55 0.10
N LEU A 309 -11.07 33.51 1.16
CA LEU A 309 -11.43 32.30 1.90
C LEU A 309 -12.13 31.28 0.98
N SER A 310 -13.13 31.74 0.22
CA SER A 310 -13.86 30.87 -0.72
C SER A 310 -12.95 30.31 -1.81
N ALA A 311 -12.03 31.12 -2.34
CA ALA A 311 -11.04 30.67 -3.32
C ALA A 311 -10.06 29.67 -2.71
N ALA A 312 -9.58 29.91 -1.48
CA ALA A 312 -8.70 28.99 -0.75
C ALA A 312 -9.39 27.65 -0.48
N MET A 313 -10.66 27.65 -0.06
CA MET A 313 -11.46 26.44 0.13
C MET A 313 -11.64 25.67 -1.19
N ALA A 314 -11.87 26.38 -2.30
CA ALA A 314 -11.94 25.74 -3.64
C ALA A 314 -10.59 25.14 -4.05
N HIS A 315 -9.47 25.79 -3.74
CA HIS A 315 -8.13 25.22 -3.93
C HIS A 315 -7.92 23.97 -3.06
N HIS A 316 -8.35 24.01 -1.80
CA HIS A 316 -8.23 22.87 -0.88
C HIS A 316 -9.05 21.69 -1.37
N ALA A 317 -10.32 21.91 -1.71
CA ALA A 317 -11.20 20.85 -2.28
C ALA A 317 -10.64 20.25 -3.57
N ALA A 318 -9.88 21.02 -4.35
CA ALA A 318 -9.20 20.58 -5.56
C ALA A 318 -7.82 19.95 -5.28
N GLY A 319 -7.43 19.72 -4.02
CA GLY A 319 -6.14 19.13 -3.63
C GLY A 319 -4.93 20.05 -3.87
N ARG A 320 -5.15 21.32 -4.19
CA ARG A 320 -4.08 22.30 -4.45
C ARG A 320 -3.62 22.93 -3.14
N LEU A 321 -2.98 22.12 -2.28
CA LEU A 321 -2.69 22.50 -0.90
C LEU A 321 -1.82 23.75 -0.78
N ALA A 322 -0.83 23.94 -1.65
CA ALA A 322 0.03 25.14 -1.61
C ALA A 322 -0.76 26.44 -1.89
N LEU A 323 -1.66 26.41 -2.88
CA LEU A 323 -2.53 27.56 -3.19
C LEU A 323 -3.58 27.79 -2.10
N ALA A 324 -4.13 26.70 -1.56
CA ALA A 324 -5.06 26.79 -0.42
C ALA A 324 -4.37 27.40 0.80
N ARG A 325 -3.15 26.94 1.13
CA ARG A 325 -2.33 27.50 2.22
C ARG A 325 -2.11 29.00 2.04
N ALA A 326 -1.58 29.39 0.87
CA ALA A 326 -1.34 30.81 0.59
C ALA A 326 -2.61 31.65 0.69
N GLY A 327 -3.75 31.12 0.23
CA GLY A 327 -5.05 31.78 0.35
C GLY A 327 -5.51 31.92 1.80
N TYR A 328 -5.41 30.88 2.62
CA TYR A 328 -5.77 30.96 4.04
C TYR A 328 -4.84 31.91 4.83
N GLU A 329 -3.53 31.90 4.54
CA GLU A 329 -2.56 32.83 5.13
C GLU A 329 -2.86 34.27 4.75
N ALA A 330 -3.27 34.52 3.50
CA ALA A 330 -3.71 35.84 3.07
C ALA A 330 -4.97 36.30 3.80
N VAL A 331 -5.94 35.42 4.05
CA VAL A 331 -7.13 35.70 4.86
C VAL A 331 -6.72 36.08 6.27
N LEU A 332 -5.82 35.32 6.91
CA LEU A 332 -5.31 35.62 8.25
C LEU A 332 -4.51 36.93 8.30
N GLY A 333 -3.88 37.34 7.21
CA GLY A 333 -3.25 38.66 7.08
C GLY A 333 -4.23 39.83 7.03
N LEU A 334 -5.49 39.60 6.66
CA LEU A 334 -6.55 40.59 6.56
C LEU A 334 -7.42 40.65 7.81
N ARG A 335 -7.70 39.50 8.41
CA ARG A 335 -8.56 39.39 9.61
C ARG A 335 -8.25 38.14 10.39
N ASP A 336 -8.56 38.14 11.67
CA ASP A 336 -8.55 36.95 12.50
C ASP A 336 -9.73 36.03 12.14
N ASP A 337 -9.44 34.88 11.49
CA ASP A 337 -10.47 34.00 10.89
C ASP A 337 -10.30 32.56 11.36
N ALA A 338 -11.29 32.04 12.09
CA ALA A 338 -11.28 30.70 12.64
C ALA A 338 -11.31 29.62 11.56
N LEU A 339 -11.99 29.85 10.42
CA LEU A 339 -12.04 28.87 9.34
C LEU A 339 -10.71 28.76 8.60
N ALA A 340 -10.06 29.90 8.32
CA ALA A 340 -8.74 29.92 7.71
C ALA A 340 -7.70 29.22 8.59
N GLU A 341 -7.71 29.46 9.90
CA GLU A 341 -6.84 28.79 10.88
C GLU A 341 -7.11 27.28 10.92
N HIS A 342 -8.40 26.88 10.96
CA HIS A 342 -8.80 25.47 10.93
C HIS A 342 -8.30 24.76 9.68
N TYR A 343 -8.55 25.30 8.49
CA TYR A 343 -8.15 24.65 7.25
C TYR A 343 -6.63 24.63 7.05
N LEU A 344 -5.88 25.58 7.58
CA LEU A 344 -4.42 25.46 7.67
C LEU A 344 -4.02 24.27 8.55
N GLY A 345 -4.70 24.09 9.69
CA GLY A 345 -4.49 22.91 10.52
C GLY A 345 -4.79 21.59 9.80
N VAL A 346 -5.82 21.53 8.97
CA VAL A 346 -6.13 20.37 8.13
C VAL A 346 -5.01 20.13 7.09
N ILE A 347 -4.47 21.19 6.48
CA ILE A 347 -3.34 21.08 5.55
C ILE A 347 -2.08 20.55 6.28
N GLU A 348 -1.78 21.05 7.50
CA GLU A 348 -0.67 20.53 8.30
C GLU A 348 -0.79 19.01 8.52
N MET A 349 -1.98 18.55 8.89
CA MET A 349 -2.25 17.12 9.07
C MET A 349 -2.06 16.31 7.77
N GLN A 350 -2.57 16.81 6.63
CA GLN A 350 -2.45 16.17 5.33
C GLN A 350 -0.99 16.07 4.84
N GLU A 351 -0.15 17.01 5.27
CA GLU A 351 1.30 17.04 4.99
C GLU A 351 2.12 16.25 6.03
N GLY A 352 1.47 15.49 6.91
CA GLY A 352 2.14 14.62 7.88
C GLY A 352 2.69 15.34 9.12
N ARG A 353 2.14 16.49 9.46
CA ARG A 353 2.50 17.29 10.66
C ARG A 353 1.30 17.43 11.61
N PRO A 354 0.84 16.33 12.24
CA PRO A 354 -0.39 16.34 13.04
C PRO A 354 -0.30 17.21 14.30
N GLU A 355 0.88 17.42 14.89
CA GLU A 355 1.07 18.29 16.04
C GLU A 355 0.85 19.77 15.67
N ALA A 356 1.36 20.18 14.50
CA ALA A 356 1.13 21.52 13.97
C ALA A 356 -0.35 21.71 13.61
N GLY A 357 -0.97 20.67 13.03
CA GLY A 357 -2.40 20.62 12.75
C GLY A 357 -3.25 20.79 14.00
N GLU A 358 -2.95 20.06 15.06
CA GLU A 358 -3.61 20.16 16.37
C GLU A 358 -3.53 21.59 16.92
N ALA A 359 -2.33 22.19 16.91
CA ALA A 359 -2.12 23.53 17.46
C ALA A 359 -3.00 24.57 16.75
N ARG A 360 -3.07 24.53 15.41
CA ARG A 360 -3.90 25.44 14.61
C ARG A 360 -5.39 25.20 14.82
N ILE A 361 -5.84 23.94 14.84
CA ILE A 361 -7.25 23.62 15.04
C ILE A 361 -7.70 24.03 16.45
N ARG A 362 -6.86 23.88 17.49
CA ARG A 362 -7.15 24.40 18.83
C ARG A 362 -7.23 25.92 18.86
N ALA A 363 -6.36 26.62 18.12
CA ALA A 363 -6.46 28.10 17.99
C ALA A 363 -7.75 28.49 17.27
N ALA A 364 -8.19 27.77 16.27
CA ALA A 364 -9.48 27.99 15.62
C ALA A 364 -10.66 27.72 16.56
N LEU A 365 -10.64 26.65 17.34
CA LEU A 365 -11.66 26.29 18.33
C LEU A 365 -11.75 27.34 19.48
N ALA A 366 -10.63 27.95 19.87
CA ALA A 366 -10.62 29.01 20.86
C ALA A 366 -11.40 30.28 20.38
N LYS A 367 -11.47 30.48 19.05
CA LYS A 367 -12.23 31.58 18.43
C LYS A 367 -13.69 31.19 18.16
N ARG A 368 -13.90 29.90 17.82
CA ARG A 368 -15.20 29.40 17.39
C ARG A 368 -15.34 27.92 17.67
N ALA A 369 -15.98 27.57 18.80
CA ALA A 369 -16.12 26.20 19.28
C ALA A 369 -17.40 25.48 18.79
N ASP A 370 -18.24 26.13 18.01
CA ASP A 370 -19.58 25.68 17.61
C ASP A 370 -19.60 24.87 16.29
N LEU A 371 -18.44 24.58 15.70
CA LEU A 371 -18.34 23.86 14.43
C LEU A 371 -17.94 22.41 14.64
N PRO A 372 -18.83 21.43 14.31
CA PRO A 372 -18.56 20.00 14.47
C PRO A 372 -17.33 19.53 13.71
N ASP A 373 -17.11 20.07 12.50
CA ASP A 373 -15.95 19.71 11.66
C ASP A 373 -14.60 19.98 12.33
N MET A 374 -14.50 21.10 13.10
CA MET A 374 -13.27 21.45 13.80
C MET A 374 -12.94 20.41 14.89
N HIS A 375 -13.92 19.99 15.66
CA HIS A 375 -13.75 18.97 16.68
C HIS A 375 -13.44 17.59 16.06
N ASN A 376 -14.10 17.23 14.96
CA ASN A 376 -13.77 16.01 14.24
C ASN A 376 -12.34 16.03 13.70
N ASN A 377 -11.89 17.12 13.11
CA ASN A 377 -10.54 17.23 12.56
C ASN A 377 -9.47 17.33 13.65
N LEU A 378 -9.80 17.90 14.83
CA LEU A 378 -8.96 17.78 16.01
C LEU A 378 -8.77 16.31 16.39
N GLY A 379 -9.84 15.53 16.42
CA GLY A 379 -9.79 14.11 16.69
C GLY A 379 -8.91 13.35 15.68
N LEU A 380 -8.96 13.70 14.39
CA LEU A 380 -8.07 13.09 13.39
C LEU A 380 -6.59 13.41 13.62
N CYS A 381 -6.26 14.66 14.02
CA CYS A 381 -4.89 15.02 14.39
C CYS A 381 -4.41 14.23 15.61
N LEU A 382 -5.25 14.09 16.64
CA LEU A 382 -4.94 13.32 17.86
C LEU A 382 -4.76 11.82 17.58
N ARG A 383 -5.60 11.25 16.71
CA ARG A 383 -5.46 9.88 16.22
C ARG A 383 -4.10 9.66 15.53
N ALA A 384 -3.71 10.57 14.65
CA ALA A 384 -2.44 10.49 13.94
C ALA A 384 -1.22 10.49 14.89
N GLN A 385 -1.37 11.12 16.06
CA GLN A 385 -0.38 11.12 17.15
C GLN A 385 -0.50 9.89 18.08
N GLY A 386 -1.46 8.98 17.84
CA GLY A 386 -1.72 7.81 18.70
C GLY A 386 -2.50 8.13 19.99
N ARG A 387 -2.97 9.35 20.19
CA ARG A 387 -3.73 9.84 21.37
C ARG A 387 -5.21 9.51 21.23
N LEU A 388 -5.53 8.19 21.11
CA LEU A 388 -6.88 7.71 20.77
C LEU A 388 -7.97 8.12 21.76
N ALA A 389 -7.65 8.14 23.06
CA ALA A 389 -8.64 8.53 24.08
C ALA A 389 -9.06 10.00 23.94
N GLU A 390 -8.12 10.89 23.63
CA GLU A 390 -8.41 12.30 23.38
C GLU A 390 -9.13 12.49 22.02
N ALA A 391 -8.77 11.69 21.02
CA ALA A 391 -9.46 11.70 19.74
C ALA A 391 -10.94 11.34 19.89
N THR A 392 -11.27 10.29 20.66
CA THR A 392 -12.67 9.90 20.94
C THR A 392 -13.42 10.96 21.70
N ALA A 393 -12.76 11.70 22.60
CA ALA A 393 -13.37 12.83 23.29
C ALA A 393 -13.70 13.99 22.31
N ALA A 394 -12.78 14.28 21.39
CA ALA A 394 -13.02 15.31 20.36
C ALA A 394 -14.17 14.93 19.42
N TYR A 395 -14.27 13.66 19.00
CA TYR A 395 -15.42 13.23 18.18
C TYR A 395 -16.75 13.32 18.95
N ARG A 396 -16.77 13.04 20.26
CA ARG A 396 -17.99 13.23 21.07
C ARG A 396 -18.40 14.69 21.11
N GLN A 397 -17.47 15.63 21.25
CA GLN A 397 -17.78 17.07 21.17
C GLN A 397 -18.39 17.44 19.80
N ALA A 398 -17.88 16.87 18.70
CA ALA A 398 -18.48 17.07 17.38
C ALA A 398 -19.91 16.53 17.32
N LEU A 399 -20.19 15.40 17.96
CA LEU A 399 -21.49 14.75 18.01
C LEU A 399 -22.48 15.44 18.96
N ASP A 400 -21.99 16.02 20.05
CA ASP A 400 -22.81 16.88 20.94
C ASP A 400 -23.35 18.10 20.19
N LEU A 401 -22.53 18.68 19.31
CA LEU A 401 -22.92 19.79 18.45
C LEU A 401 -23.82 19.36 17.28
N HIS A 402 -23.52 18.21 16.68
CA HIS A 402 -24.26 17.68 15.53
C HIS A 402 -24.44 16.17 15.62
N PRO A 403 -25.51 15.68 16.27
CA PRO A 403 -25.77 14.23 16.43
C PRO A 403 -25.96 13.46 15.12
N GLY A 404 -26.22 14.15 14.00
CA GLY A 404 -26.34 13.58 12.65
C GLY A 404 -25.02 13.54 11.87
N TYR A 405 -23.87 13.83 12.49
CA TYR A 405 -22.60 13.91 11.77
C TYR A 405 -21.96 12.53 11.59
N ALA A 406 -22.31 11.85 10.52
CA ALA A 406 -21.90 10.47 10.22
C ALA A 406 -20.38 10.26 10.22
N PRO A 407 -19.50 11.17 9.71
CA PRO A 407 -18.06 11.00 9.78
C PRO A 407 -17.53 10.91 11.22
N ALA A 408 -18.04 11.73 12.16
CA ALA A 408 -17.60 11.67 13.55
C ALA A 408 -18.05 10.38 14.24
N TRP A 409 -19.26 9.87 13.95
CA TRP A 409 -19.69 8.54 14.40
C TRP A 409 -18.77 7.42 13.88
N SER A 410 -18.41 7.45 12.59
CA SER A 410 -17.47 6.50 12.01
C SER A 410 -16.10 6.53 12.68
N ASN A 411 -15.57 7.75 12.90
CA ASN A 411 -14.27 7.95 13.53
C ASN A 411 -14.29 7.51 15.01
N LEU A 412 -15.34 7.85 15.74
CA LEU A 412 -15.55 7.40 17.12
C LEU A 412 -15.57 5.86 17.19
N GLY A 413 -16.29 5.22 16.27
CA GLY A 413 -16.39 3.77 16.20
C GLY A 413 -15.05 3.10 15.93
N LEU A 414 -14.27 3.63 14.98
CA LEU A 414 -12.94 3.11 14.63
C LEU A 414 -11.96 3.21 15.81
N ASP A 415 -11.89 4.38 16.48
CA ASP A 415 -10.95 4.58 17.58
C ASP A 415 -11.40 3.88 18.86
N SER A 416 -12.71 3.81 19.13
CA SER A 416 -13.25 3.00 20.23
C SER A 416 -12.97 1.51 20.04
N HIS A 417 -13.02 1.00 18.79
CA HIS A 417 -12.61 -0.37 18.49
C HIS A 417 -11.14 -0.59 18.85
N LYS A 418 -10.24 0.32 18.43
CA LYS A 418 -8.80 0.24 18.76
C LYS A 418 -8.53 0.33 20.27
N LEU A 419 -9.38 1.02 21.03
CA LEU A 419 -9.31 1.13 22.49
C LEU A 419 -9.93 -0.07 23.22
N GLY A 420 -10.51 -1.05 22.53
CA GLY A 420 -11.22 -2.18 23.16
C GLY A 420 -12.60 -1.82 23.71
N GLN A 421 -13.11 -0.63 23.42
CA GLN A 421 -14.45 -0.18 23.84
C GLN A 421 -15.50 -0.72 22.85
N LEU A 422 -15.66 -2.05 22.81
CA LEU A 422 -16.37 -2.75 21.75
C LEU A 422 -17.85 -2.36 21.62
N GLU A 423 -18.53 -2.11 22.77
CA GLU A 423 -19.95 -1.68 22.77
C GLU A 423 -20.10 -0.28 22.18
N VAL A 424 -19.24 0.65 22.60
CA VAL A 424 -19.22 2.03 22.09
C VAL A 424 -18.89 2.02 20.60
N ALA A 425 -17.92 1.20 20.18
CA ALA A 425 -17.57 1.05 18.78
C ALA A 425 -18.75 0.53 17.94
N HIS A 426 -19.43 -0.51 18.44
CA HIS A 426 -20.59 -1.11 17.75
C HIS A 426 -21.73 -0.11 17.58
N GLU A 427 -22.11 0.58 18.66
CA GLU A 427 -23.15 1.61 18.62
C GLU A 427 -22.79 2.74 17.65
N ALA A 428 -21.57 3.27 17.75
CA ALA A 428 -21.11 4.37 16.90
C ALA A 428 -21.10 3.98 15.43
N LEU A 429 -20.61 2.79 15.07
CA LEU A 429 -20.61 2.31 13.69
C LEU A 429 -22.01 2.04 13.15
N ASN A 430 -22.92 1.51 13.99
CA ASN A 430 -24.34 1.36 13.62
C ASN A 430 -24.96 2.72 13.32
N ARG A 431 -24.69 3.72 14.16
CA ARG A 431 -25.22 5.07 13.96
C ARG A 431 -24.65 5.72 12.71
N ALA A 432 -23.34 5.59 12.47
CA ALA A 432 -22.69 6.09 11.27
C ALA A 432 -23.34 5.52 10.00
N LEU A 433 -23.55 4.20 9.95
CA LEU A 433 -24.10 3.51 8.79
C LEU A 433 -25.63 3.68 8.63
N ALA A 434 -26.33 3.99 9.70
CA ALA A 434 -27.74 4.39 9.63
C ALA A 434 -27.90 5.79 9.02
N LEU A 435 -26.94 6.70 9.28
CA LEU A 435 -26.92 8.05 8.73
C LEU A 435 -26.38 8.08 7.30
N ASP A 436 -25.32 7.32 7.03
CA ASP A 436 -24.71 7.20 5.71
C ASP A 436 -24.28 5.75 5.43
N PRO A 437 -25.11 4.97 4.72
CA PRO A 437 -24.80 3.59 4.34
C PRO A 437 -23.61 3.46 3.37
N SER A 438 -23.14 4.54 2.77
CA SER A 438 -22.02 4.51 1.83
C SER A 438 -20.63 4.53 2.51
N LEU A 439 -20.56 4.71 3.82
CA LEU A 439 -19.32 4.73 4.59
C LEU A 439 -18.63 3.36 4.62
N VAL A 440 -17.82 3.11 3.58
CA VAL A 440 -17.13 1.82 3.37
C VAL A 440 -16.26 1.45 4.57
N GLN A 441 -15.50 2.41 5.11
CA GLN A 441 -14.61 2.18 6.25
C GLN A 441 -15.38 1.81 7.52
N ALA A 442 -16.51 2.47 7.79
CA ALA A 442 -17.38 2.14 8.93
C ALA A 442 -17.93 0.70 8.81
N ARG A 443 -18.36 0.31 7.61
CA ARG A 443 -18.85 -1.05 7.33
C ARG A 443 -17.76 -2.08 7.53
N PHE A 444 -16.56 -1.82 6.99
CA PHE A 444 -15.42 -2.72 7.17
C PHE A 444 -15.05 -2.87 8.65
N THR A 445 -14.94 -1.76 9.40
CA THR A 445 -14.62 -1.82 10.83
C THR A 445 -15.71 -2.54 11.63
N ARG A 446 -16.99 -2.32 11.32
CA ARG A 446 -18.08 -3.06 11.96
C ARG A 446 -18.01 -4.55 11.67
N SER A 447 -17.60 -4.95 10.45
CA SER A 447 -17.42 -6.36 10.12
C SER A 447 -16.40 -7.05 11.01
N LEU A 448 -15.28 -6.38 11.35
CA LEU A 448 -14.26 -6.93 12.25
C LEU A 448 -14.83 -7.17 13.66
N LEU A 449 -15.65 -6.24 14.17
CA LEU A 449 -16.34 -6.40 15.44
C LEU A 449 -17.32 -7.56 15.43
N LEU A 450 -18.15 -7.68 14.40
CA LEU A 450 -19.12 -8.76 14.24
C LEU A 450 -18.42 -10.11 14.18
N LEU A 451 -17.34 -10.21 13.39
CA LEU A 451 -16.54 -11.43 13.28
C LEU A 451 -15.86 -11.79 14.60
N ALA A 452 -15.32 -10.80 15.33
CA ALA A 452 -14.70 -11.03 16.65
C ALA A 452 -15.72 -11.54 17.68
N ARG A 453 -17.00 -11.16 17.57
CA ARG A 453 -18.11 -11.64 18.40
C ARG A 453 -18.70 -12.99 17.96
N GLY A 454 -18.26 -13.50 16.79
CA GLY A 454 -18.80 -14.73 16.19
C GLY A 454 -20.09 -14.53 15.40
N ASP A 455 -20.53 -13.30 15.17
CA ASP A 455 -21.65 -13.00 14.25
C ASP A 455 -21.16 -13.09 12.79
N TYR A 456 -21.01 -14.32 12.32
CA TYR A 456 -20.48 -14.62 11.01
C TYR A 456 -21.52 -14.36 9.90
N SER A 457 -22.80 -14.42 10.21
CA SER A 457 -23.86 -14.19 9.25
C SER A 457 -23.78 -12.78 8.63
N GLN A 458 -23.66 -11.77 9.46
CA GLN A 458 -23.52 -10.39 9.04
C GLN A 458 -22.04 -10.03 8.80
N GLY A 459 -21.14 -10.49 9.67
CA GLY A 459 -19.73 -10.14 9.66
C GLY A 459 -19.04 -10.43 8.33
N TRP A 460 -19.18 -11.64 7.77
CA TRP A 460 -18.56 -11.98 6.48
C TRP A 460 -19.19 -11.25 5.30
N THR A 461 -20.48 -10.94 5.37
CA THR A 461 -21.17 -10.14 4.35
C THR A 461 -20.59 -8.73 4.30
N GLU A 462 -20.46 -8.09 5.44
CA GLU A 462 -19.90 -6.74 5.54
C GLU A 462 -18.40 -6.68 5.31
N TYR A 463 -17.68 -7.76 5.62
CA TYR A 463 -16.24 -7.88 5.38
C TYR A 463 -15.86 -7.73 3.90
N GLN A 464 -16.84 -7.91 2.97
CA GLN A 464 -16.62 -7.64 1.55
C GLN A 464 -16.33 -6.15 1.26
N ALA A 465 -16.70 -5.24 2.16
CA ALA A 465 -16.34 -3.82 2.07
C ALA A 465 -14.82 -3.57 2.02
N ARG A 466 -14.00 -4.49 2.56
CA ARG A 466 -12.52 -4.39 2.51
C ARG A 466 -11.99 -4.16 1.09
N MET A 467 -12.64 -4.74 0.06
CA MET A 467 -12.23 -4.61 -1.35
C MET A 467 -12.45 -3.20 -1.90
N GLN A 468 -13.22 -2.36 -1.22
CA GLN A 468 -13.52 -0.98 -1.59
C GLN A 468 -12.72 0.02 -0.76
N CYS A 469 -12.00 -0.44 0.30
CA CYS A 469 -11.15 0.41 1.12
C CYS A 469 -9.89 0.80 0.34
N PRO A 470 -9.60 2.10 0.17
CA PRO A 470 -8.46 2.57 -0.64
C PRO A 470 -7.11 2.00 -0.20
N GLU A 471 -6.90 1.86 1.11
CA GLU A 471 -5.68 1.34 1.70
C GLU A 471 -5.37 -0.11 1.30
N TYR A 472 -6.38 -0.90 0.94
CA TYR A 472 -6.23 -2.29 0.51
C TYR A 472 -6.34 -2.49 -1.01
N ALA A 473 -6.59 -1.44 -1.79
CA ALA A 473 -6.83 -1.55 -3.24
C ALA A 473 -5.71 -2.29 -4.00
N GLY A 474 -4.46 -2.18 -3.53
CA GLY A 474 -3.33 -2.90 -4.08
C GLY A 474 -3.40 -4.43 -3.92
N HIS A 475 -4.09 -4.91 -2.90
CA HIS A 475 -4.21 -6.35 -2.59
C HIS A 475 -5.21 -7.07 -3.52
N TYR A 476 -6.11 -6.34 -4.17
CA TYR A 476 -7.21 -6.92 -4.95
C TYR A 476 -6.99 -6.88 -6.47
N ARG A 477 -5.76 -6.57 -6.91
CA ARG A 477 -5.39 -6.67 -8.33
C ARG A 477 -5.34 -8.13 -8.73
N LEU A 478 -6.08 -8.49 -9.78
CA LEU A 478 -5.99 -9.81 -10.40
C LEU A 478 -4.60 -9.98 -11.02
N PRO A 479 -4.02 -11.20 -10.97
CA PRO A 479 -2.83 -11.52 -11.75
C PRO A 479 -3.13 -11.45 -13.26
N ALA A 480 -2.08 -11.53 -14.06
CA ALA A 480 -2.25 -11.76 -15.49
C ALA A 480 -2.76 -13.20 -15.68
N ILE A 481 -4.02 -13.35 -16.07
CA ILE A 481 -4.68 -14.65 -16.27
C ILE A 481 -4.98 -14.78 -17.76
N GLU A 482 -4.72 -15.93 -18.34
CA GLU A 482 -5.16 -16.26 -19.69
C GLU A 482 -6.69 -16.22 -19.75
N GLY A 483 -7.24 -15.38 -20.60
CA GLY A 483 -8.67 -15.08 -20.58
C GLY A 483 -9.07 -14.22 -19.38
N ARG A 484 -10.37 -14.07 -19.16
CA ARG A 484 -10.92 -13.31 -18.03
C ARG A 484 -11.92 -14.18 -17.27
N PRO A 485 -11.54 -14.81 -16.15
CA PRO A 485 -12.44 -15.63 -15.37
C PRO A 485 -13.63 -14.81 -14.87
N ALA A 486 -14.82 -15.39 -14.83
CA ALA A 486 -15.98 -14.78 -14.22
C ALA A 486 -15.79 -14.70 -12.69
N PRO A 487 -16.21 -13.61 -12.02
CA PRO A 487 -16.27 -13.60 -10.56
C PRO A 487 -17.19 -14.72 -10.06
N TRP A 488 -16.69 -15.60 -9.18
CA TRP A 488 -17.54 -16.59 -8.54
C TRP A 488 -18.40 -15.94 -7.47
N ARG A 489 -19.70 -16.25 -7.48
CA ARG A 489 -20.69 -15.68 -6.57
C ARG A 489 -21.43 -16.75 -5.74
N GLY A 490 -20.91 -17.99 -5.70
CA GLY A 490 -21.51 -19.11 -4.99
C GLY A 490 -22.29 -20.08 -5.87
N GLU A 491 -22.22 -19.95 -7.20
CA GLU A 491 -22.85 -20.88 -8.14
C GLU A 491 -22.21 -22.29 -8.05
N PRO A 492 -22.93 -23.36 -8.42
CA PRO A 492 -22.39 -24.71 -8.45
C PRO A 492 -21.14 -24.80 -9.33
N LEU A 493 -20.10 -25.46 -8.81
CA LEU A 493 -18.79 -25.57 -9.45
C LEU A 493 -18.46 -26.97 -10.02
N ALA A 494 -19.43 -27.89 -10.07
CA ALA A 494 -19.21 -29.23 -10.58
C ALA A 494 -18.66 -29.20 -12.01
N GLY A 495 -17.47 -29.76 -12.23
CA GLY A 495 -16.75 -29.77 -13.50
C GLY A 495 -16.14 -28.42 -13.91
N LYS A 496 -16.18 -27.40 -13.07
CA LYS A 496 -15.63 -26.08 -13.32
C LYS A 496 -14.27 -25.87 -12.67
N SER A 497 -13.47 -24.98 -13.25
CA SER A 497 -12.21 -24.52 -12.67
C SER A 497 -12.40 -23.21 -11.89
N LEU A 498 -11.88 -23.18 -10.66
CA LEU A 498 -11.92 -22.02 -9.77
C LEU A 498 -10.49 -21.60 -9.40
N LEU A 499 -10.16 -20.34 -9.66
CA LEU A 499 -8.94 -19.72 -9.19
C LEU A 499 -9.20 -18.98 -7.87
N LEU A 500 -8.57 -19.43 -6.80
CA LEU A 500 -8.51 -18.74 -5.51
C LEU A 500 -7.35 -17.75 -5.53
N ILE A 501 -7.58 -16.51 -5.13
CA ILE A 501 -6.57 -15.45 -5.17
C ILE A 501 -6.21 -15.09 -3.73
N GLY A 502 -4.93 -15.34 -3.36
CA GLY A 502 -4.36 -14.88 -2.10
C GLY A 502 -4.25 -13.35 -2.07
N GLU A 503 -4.71 -12.72 -1.01
CA GLU A 503 -4.90 -11.26 -0.97
C GLU A 503 -4.12 -10.54 0.12
N GLN A 504 -3.97 -11.10 1.31
CA GLN A 504 -3.34 -10.46 2.47
C GLN A 504 -2.07 -11.23 2.90
N GLY A 505 -1.94 -11.52 4.18
CA GLY A 505 -0.80 -12.22 4.74
C GLY A 505 -0.75 -13.72 4.45
N ILE A 506 0.39 -14.32 4.77
CA ILE A 506 0.57 -15.78 4.69
C ILE A 506 -0.42 -16.49 5.63
N GLY A 507 -0.60 -15.96 6.85
CA GLY A 507 -1.55 -16.51 7.83
C GLY A 507 -2.97 -16.61 7.28
N ASP A 508 -3.43 -15.59 6.55
CA ASP A 508 -4.74 -15.60 5.90
C ASP A 508 -4.85 -16.72 4.86
N THR A 509 -3.81 -16.87 4.06
CA THR A 509 -3.78 -17.93 3.05
C THR A 509 -3.82 -19.30 3.71
N LEU A 510 -3.01 -19.53 4.75
CA LEU A 510 -2.99 -20.79 5.50
C LEU A 510 -4.34 -21.09 6.16
N GLN A 511 -5.01 -20.08 6.70
CA GLN A 511 -6.30 -20.26 7.34
C GLN A 511 -7.41 -20.58 6.34
N PHE A 512 -7.54 -19.79 5.27
CA PHE A 512 -8.72 -19.86 4.40
C PHE A 512 -8.59 -20.85 3.25
N ILE A 513 -7.40 -21.39 2.95
CA ILE A 513 -7.24 -22.47 1.97
C ILE A 513 -7.99 -23.75 2.36
N ARG A 514 -8.36 -23.93 3.61
CA ARG A 514 -9.17 -25.05 4.10
C ARG A 514 -10.48 -25.27 3.34
N TYR A 515 -11.07 -24.21 2.80
CA TYR A 515 -12.28 -24.28 1.99
C TYR A 515 -12.08 -25.03 0.67
N ALA A 516 -10.85 -25.09 0.15
CA ALA A 516 -10.53 -25.77 -1.11
C ALA A 516 -10.94 -27.26 -1.10
N ARG A 517 -10.79 -27.93 0.07
CA ARG A 517 -11.19 -29.35 0.22
C ARG A 517 -12.68 -29.55 -0.03
N GLY A 518 -13.54 -28.69 0.54
CA GLY A 518 -14.98 -28.76 0.37
C GLY A 518 -15.42 -28.44 -1.07
N LEU A 519 -14.78 -27.44 -1.68
CA LEU A 519 -15.04 -27.06 -3.06
C LEU A 519 -14.63 -28.17 -4.05
N SER A 520 -13.46 -28.77 -3.83
CA SER A 520 -12.99 -29.90 -4.63
C SER A 520 -13.89 -31.11 -4.48
N ALA A 521 -14.38 -31.42 -3.27
CA ALA A 521 -15.34 -32.50 -3.04
C ALA A 521 -16.69 -32.28 -3.75
N GLN A 522 -17.06 -31.03 -4.06
CA GLN A 522 -18.22 -30.66 -4.89
C GLN A 522 -17.93 -30.75 -6.40
N GLY A 523 -16.74 -31.20 -6.80
CA GLY A 523 -16.35 -31.38 -8.20
C GLY A 523 -15.68 -30.17 -8.84
N ALA A 524 -15.27 -29.16 -8.08
CA ALA A 524 -14.48 -28.05 -8.58
C ALA A 524 -13.00 -28.44 -8.78
N ARG A 525 -12.37 -27.97 -9.85
CA ARG A 525 -10.91 -28.00 -9.99
C ARG A 525 -10.33 -26.70 -9.42
N VAL A 526 -9.90 -26.73 -8.16
CA VAL A 526 -9.46 -25.55 -7.44
C VAL A 526 -7.97 -25.32 -7.68
N SER A 527 -7.61 -24.10 -8.11
CA SER A 527 -6.24 -23.61 -8.19
C SER A 527 -6.04 -22.42 -7.26
N LEU A 528 -4.81 -22.19 -6.82
CA LEU A 528 -4.45 -21.10 -5.93
C LEU A 528 -3.40 -20.20 -6.60
N TYR A 529 -3.60 -18.88 -6.58
CA TYR A 529 -2.61 -17.90 -6.96
C TYR A 529 -2.12 -17.13 -5.71
N LEU A 530 -0.80 -16.97 -5.60
CA LEU A 530 -0.13 -16.32 -4.48
C LEU A 530 0.89 -15.30 -4.96
N ARG A 531 1.00 -14.18 -4.25
CA ARG A 531 2.10 -13.22 -4.43
C ARG A 531 3.39 -13.66 -3.73
N GLN A 532 3.25 -14.45 -2.65
CA GLN A 532 4.37 -14.92 -1.82
C GLN A 532 4.91 -16.24 -2.36
N ALA A 533 5.86 -16.19 -3.30
CA ALA A 533 6.41 -17.37 -3.98
C ALA A 533 7.01 -18.42 -3.03
N HIS A 534 7.63 -17.97 -1.91
CA HIS A 534 8.28 -18.85 -0.94
C HIS A 534 7.34 -19.80 -0.17
N VAL A 535 6.02 -19.55 -0.22
CA VAL A 535 4.99 -20.41 0.39
C VAL A 535 4.36 -21.37 -0.63
N ALA A 536 4.44 -21.03 -1.92
CA ALA A 536 3.75 -21.75 -2.99
C ALA A 536 4.14 -23.23 -3.04
N GLY A 537 5.42 -23.55 -2.82
CA GLY A 537 5.94 -24.91 -2.79
C GLY A 537 5.23 -25.82 -1.78
N TRP A 538 4.96 -25.31 -0.60
CA TRP A 538 4.24 -26.04 0.44
C TRP A 538 2.74 -26.15 0.14
N LEU A 539 2.11 -25.08 -0.33
CA LEU A 539 0.65 -25.06 -0.56
C LEU A 539 0.18 -25.95 -1.70
N ARG A 540 1.09 -26.47 -2.54
CA ARG A 540 0.79 -27.54 -3.50
C ARG A 540 0.30 -28.83 -2.83
N HIS A 541 0.55 -28.98 -1.53
CA HIS A 541 0.12 -30.11 -0.71
C HIS A 541 -1.16 -29.82 0.09
N ALA A 542 -1.85 -28.70 -0.20
CA ALA A 542 -3.12 -28.37 0.42
C ALA A 542 -4.24 -29.28 -0.10
N ALA A 543 -5.05 -29.80 0.82
CA ALA A 543 -6.16 -30.69 0.48
C ALA A 543 -7.18 -30.00 -0.44
N GLY A 544 -7.42 -30.59 -1.62
CA GLY A 544 -8.36 -30.08 -2.60
C GLY A 544 -7.78 -29.05 -3.58
N VAL A 545 -6.51 -28.70 -3.47
CA VAL A 545 -5.83 -27.79 -4.42
C VAL A 545 -5.19 -28.62 -5.54
N ALA A 546 -5.55 -28.31 -6.79
CA ALA A 546 -5.04 -28.99 -7.98
C ALA A 546 -3.76 -28.36 -8.54
N ALA A 547 -3.60 -27.03 -8.39
CA ALA A 547 -2.42 -26.30 -8.85
C ALA A 547 -2.20 -25.04 -8.00
N VAL A 548 -0.93 -24.63 -7.87
CA VAL A 548 -0.54 -23.38 -7.21
C VAL A 548 0.35 -22.59 -8.15
N TYR A 549 0.03 -21.32 -8.33
CA TYR A 549 0.75 -20.36 -9.15
C TYR A 549 1.33 -19.26 -8.25
N ALA A 550 2.61 -18.96 -8.42
CA ALA A 550 3.28 -17.84 -7.76
C ALA A 550 3.18 -16.56 -8.63
N ALA A 551 3.63 -15.42 -8.10
CA ALA A 551 3.48 -14.11 -8.75
C ALA A 551 3.94 -14.03 -10.21
N GLU A 552 4.94 -14.82 -10.60
CA GLU A 552 5.56 -14.78 -11.94
C GLU A 552 5.10 -15.95 -12.83
N ASP A 553 4.32 -16.89 -12.29
CA ASP A 553 3.85 -18.01 -13.06
C ASP A 553 2.73 -17.59 -14.03
N PRO A 554 2.74 -18.11 -15.26
CA PRO A 554 1.61 -17.91 -16.17
C PRO A 554 0.37 -18.61 -15.61
N VAL A 555 -0.70 -17.87 -15.39
CA VAL A 555 -1.96 -18.43 -14.89
C VAL A 555 -2.86 -18.79 -16.06
N PRO A 556 -3.16 -20.07 -16.28
CA PRO A 556 -4.01 -20.51 -17.39
C PRO A 556 -5.45 -20.05 -17.19
N ALA A 557 -6.26 -20.17 -18.25
CA ALA A 557 -7.68 -19.83 -18.21
C ALA A 557 -8.44 -20.64 -17.14
N HIS A 558 -9.32 -19.96 -16.40
CA HIS A 558 -10.22 -20.53 -15.41
C HIS A 558 -11.67 -20.07 -15.69
N ASP A 559 -12.65 -20.91 -15.36
CA ASP A 559 -14.06 -20.54 -15.48
C ASP A 559 -14.41 -19.40 -14.51
N HIS A 560 -13.96 -19.51 -13.27
CA HIS A 560 -14.26 -18.58 -12.20
C HIS A 560 -13.01 -18.18 -11.41
N ALA A 561 -13.09 -17.02 -10.75
CA ALA A 561 -12.11 -16.58 -9.77
C ALA A 561 -12.78 -15.93 -8.56
N CYS A 562 -12.19 -16.05 -7.38
CA CYS A 562 -12.57 -15.28 -6.20
C CYS A 562 -11.38 -15.06 -5.26
N HIS A 563 -11.48 -14.01 -4.45
CA HIS A 563 -10.53 -13.76 -3.39
C HIS A 563 -10.71 -14.73 -2.22
N LEU A 564 -9.60 -15.17 -1.65
CA LEU A 564 -9.56 -16.24 -0.66
C LEU A 564 -10.41 -15.90 0.60
N LEU A 565 -10.33 -14.65 1.09
CA LEU A 565 -11.10 -14.21 2.25
C LEU A 565 -12.59 -13.92 1.94
N SER A 566 -13.04 -14.15 0.71
CA SER A 566 -14.47 -14.17 0.36
C SER A 566 -15.09 -15.56 0.47
N LEU A 567 -14.28 -16.61 0.63
CA LEU A 567 -14.77 -17.98 0.76
C LEU A 567 -15.75 -18.20 1.90
N PRO A 568 -15.57 -17.62 3.11
CA PRO A 568 -16.53 -17.83 4.19
C PRO A 568 -17.96 -17.44 3.80
N VAL A 569 -18.16 -16.26 3.21
CA VAL A 569 -19.50 -15.83 2.78
C VAL A 569 -20.01 -16.65 1.60
N LEU A 570 -19.14 -16.97 0.62
CA LEU A 570 -19.53 -17.72 -0.58
C LEU A 570 -19.82 -19.19 -0.29
N CYS A 571 -19.16 -19.78 0.70
CA CYS A 571 -19.38 -21.15 1.16
C CYS A 571 -20.42 -21.26 2.29
N GLY A 572 -21.06 -20.15 2.68
CA GLY A 572 -22.16 -20.15 3.63
C GLY A 572 -21.77 -20.33 5.09
N THR A 573 -20.58 -19.91 5.50
CA THR A 573 -20.14 -19.88 6.92
C THR A 573 -20.88 -18.77 7.65
N ARG A 574 -21.99 -19.09 8.31
CA ARG A 574 -22.88 -18.13 8.97
C ARG A 574 -22.79 -18.19 10.49
N SER A 575 -22.19 -19.25 11.02
CA SER A 575 -21.97 -19.47 12.45
C SER A 575 -20.63 -20.15 12.70
N LEU A 576 -20.23 -20.27 13.95
CA LEU A 576 -19.00 -20.99 14.33
C LEU A 576 -19.06 -22.47 13.95
N ALA A 577 -20.26 -23.08 13.93
CA ALA A 577 -20.46 -24.47 13.56
C ALA A 577 -20.23 -24.75 12.07
N ASP A 578 -20.35 -23.73 11.21
CA ASP A 578 -20.14 -23.86 9.77
C ASP A 578 -18.68 -23.78 9.36
N ILE A 579 -17.78 -23.52 10.31
CA ILE A 579 -16.34 -23.49 10.04
C ILE A 579 -15.87 -24.87 9.64
N PRO A 580 -15.18 -25.06 8.49
CA PRO A 580 -14.57 -26.35 8.13
C PRO A 580 -13.34 -26.62 9.01
N ALA A 581 -13.57 -27.00 10.26
CA ALA A 581 -12.55 -27.10 11.31
C ALA A 581 -11.67 -28.37 11.22
N GLN A 582 -11.93 -29.26 10.24
CA GLN A 582 -11.14 -30.48 10.08
C GLN A 582 -9.67 -30.20 9.82
N VAL A 583 -8.80 -30.81 10.65
CA VAL A 583 -7.34 -30.76 10.54
C VAL A 583 -6.78 -32.19 10.51
N PRO A 584 -5.62 -32.44 9.87
CA PRO A 584 -4.89 -31.54 9.01
C PRO A 584 -5.57 -31.31 7.64
N TYR A 585 -5.45 -30.11 7.10
CA TYR A 585 -5.81 -29.81 5.72
C TYR A 585 -4.60 -29.35 4.88
N LEU A 586 -3.46 -29.14 5.55
CA LEU A 586 -2.14 -29.04 4.94
C LEU A 586 -1.30 -30.24 5.34
N SER A 587 -0.40 -30.65 4.47
CA SER A 587 0.53 -31.74 4.72
C SER A 587 1.94 -31.37 4.25
N VAL A 588 2.93 -32.13 4.71
CA VAL A 588 4.32 -31.96 4.33
C VAL A 588 4.85 -33.30 3.80
N PRO A 589 5.63 -33.29 2.71
CA PRO A 589 6.24 -34.54 2.18
C PRO A 589 7.08 -35.27 3.23
N GLU A 590 6.88 -36.59 3.34
CA GLU A 590 7.53 -37.40 4.36
C GLU A 590 9.07 -37.32 4.36
N PRO A 591 9.77 -37.21 3.22
CA PRO A 591 11.23 -37.08 3.26
C PRO A 591 11.73 -35.88 4.03
N ARG A 592 11.02 -34.71 3.94
CA ARG A 592 11.37 -33.51 4.71
C ARG A 592 11.06 -33.69 6.21
N ARG A 593 9.94 -34.30 6.53
CA ARG A 593 9.56 -34.62 7.91
C ARG A 593 10.57 -35.56 8.56
N GLN A 594 10.97 -36.61 7.84
CA GLN A 594 11.94 -37.59 8.32
C GLN A 594 13.30 -36.97 8.67
N ALA A 595 13.78 -36.02 7.87
CA ALA A 595 15.01 -35.29 8.15
C ALA A 595 14.96 -34.54 9.48
N TRP A 596 13.86 -33.83 9.72
CA TRP A 596 13.65 -33.07 10.97
C TRP A 596 13.40 -34.01 12.17
N ARG A 597 12.66 -35.09 11.98
CA ARG A 597 12.44 -36.14 13.00
C ARG A 597 13.73 -36.68 13.52
N GLN A 598 14.63 -37.14 12.64
CA GLN A 598 15.94 -37.66 13.01
C GLN A 598 16.77 -36.62 13.79
N ARG A 599 16.69 -35.39 13.42
CA ARG A 599 17.40 -34.29 14.10
C ARG A 599 16.84 -34.01 15.50
N LEU A 600 15.53 -34.05 15.64
CA LEU A 600 14.85 -33.91 16.93
C LEU A 600 15.05 -35.11 17.84
N GLU A 601 15.10 -36.34 17.29
CA GLU A 601 15.38 -37.56 18.04
C GLU A 601 16.79 -37.61 18.62
N ALA A 602 17.73 -36.88 18.00
CA ALA A 602 19.09 -36.75 18.52
C ALA A 602 19.20 -35.88 19.78
N LEU A 603 18.14 -35.10 20.12
CA LEU A 603 18.09 -34.32 21.36
C LEU A 603 17.84 -35.24 22.56
N PRO A 604 18.30 -34.86 23.77
CA PRO A 604 17.95 -35.57 24.99
C PRO A 604 16.44 -35.66 25.19
N ALA A 605 16.00 -36.54 26.10
CA ALA A 605 14.59 -36.65 26.45
C ALA A 605 14.05 -35.30 26.99
N GLY A 606 12.88 -34.88 26.51
CA GLY A 606 12.24 -33.62 26.89
C GLY A 606 11.21 -33.18 25.86
N LEU A 607 10.40 -32.20 26.22
CA LEU A 607 9.42 -31.60 25.32
C LEU A 607 10.12 -30.75 24.25
N ARG A 608 9.74 -30.94 23.01
CA ARG A 608 10.25 -30.20 21.83
C ARG A 608 9.25 -29.10 21.48
N ILE A 609 9.53 -27.89 21.89
CA ILE A 609 8.59 -26.77 21.72
C ILE A 609 9.15 -25.77 20.70
N GLY A 610 8.42 -25.55 19.62
CA GLY A 610 8.72 -24.51 18.65
C GLY A 610 8.33 -23.12 19.18
N LEU A 611 9.17 -22.11 18.97
CA LEU A 611 8.98 -20.79 19.54
C LEU A 611 9.01 -19.69 18.47
N ALA A 612 7.94 -18.89 18.40
CA ALA A 612 7.85 -17.68 17.60
C ALA A 612 7.26 -16.53 18.43
N TRP A 613 8.01 -15.45 18.62
CA TRP A 613 7.67 -14.37 19.56
C TRP A 613 7.36 -13.04 18.95
N ALA A 614 7.56 -12.87 17.64
CA ALA A 614 7.33 -11.60 16.97
C ALA A 614 6.74 -11.81 15.57
N GLY A 615 5.88 -10.88 15.17
CA GLY A 615 5.30 -10.80 13.84
C GLY A 615 6.19 -10.04 12.85
N SER A 616 5.57 -9.60 11.75
CA SER A 616 6.24 -8.73 10.77
C SER A 616 6.22 -7.29 11.26
N PRO A 617 7.38 -6.61 11.32
CA PRO A 617 7.46 -5.21 11.75
C PRO A 617 6.75 -4.23 10.80
N SER A 618 6.41 -4.67 9.58
CA SER A 618 5.62 -3.88 8.64
C SER A 618 4.12 -3.88 8.95
N HIS A 619 3.66 -4.72 9.90
CA HIS A 619 2.25 -4.75 10.31
C HIS A 619 1.97 -3.60 11.28
N GLN A 620 0.88 -2.85 11.06
CA GLN A 620 0.55 -1.66 11.86
C GLN A 620 0.44 -1.93 13.37
N ASP A 621 -0.08 -3.12 13.74
CA ASP A 621 -0.30 -3.51 15.13
C ASP A 621 0.80 -4.44 15.68
N ASP A 622 1.93 -4.58 14.99
CA ASP A 622 2.99 -5.51 15.40
C ASP A 622 3.53 -5.22 16.80
N ARG A 623 3.64 -3.95 17.17
CA ARG A 623 4.06 -3.50 18.50
C ARG A 623 3.17 -3.98 19.64
N TYR A 624 1.91 -4.35 19.37
CA TYR A 624 0.97 -4.81 20.39
C TYR A 624 0.94 -6.33 20.50
N ARG A 625 1.18 -7.06 19.39
CA ARG A 625 1.10 -8.53 19.32
C ARG A 625 2.46 -9.23 19.47
N SER A 626 3.58 -8.51 19.37
CA SER A 626 4.93 -9.06 19.46
C SER A 626 5.51 -8.88 20.86
N LEU A 627 6.32 -9.89 21.28
CA LEU A 627 7.16 -9.83 22.48
C LEU A 627 8.64 -9.72 22.06
N THR A 628 9.48 -9.42 23.06
CA THR A 628 10.92 -9.67 22.95
C THR A 628 11.26 -11.05 23.53
N LEU A 629 12.32 -11.67 23.03
CA LEU A 629 12.80 -12.94 23.56
C LEU A 629 13.16 -12.84 25.07
N ALA A 630 13.62 -11.67 25.52
CA ALA A 630 13.93 -11.40 26.92
C ALA A 630 12.69 -11.53 27.84
N GLN A 631 11.52 -11.15 27.37
CA GLN A 631 10.26 -11.29 28.12
C GLN A 631 9.87 -12.76 28.32
N LEU A 632 10.36 -13.67 27.47
CA LEU A 632 10.12 -15.11 27.57
C LEU A 632 11.15 -15.84 28.46
N ALA A 633 12.10 -15.13 29.08
CA ALA A 633 13.13 -15.72 29.93
C ALA A 633 12.58 -16.68 31.02
N PRO A 634 11.41 -16.42 31.66
CA PRO A 634 10.83 -17.35 32.64
C PRO A 634 10.45 -18.72 32.02
N LEU A 635 10.05 -18.75 30.74
CA LEU A 635 9.75 -19.98 30.00
C LEU A 635 11.04 -20.69 29.58
N LEU A 636 12.01 -19.93 29.06
CA LEU A 636 13.28 -20.48 28.59
C LEU A 636 14.10 -21.12 29.69
N ALA A 637 13.80 -20.82 30.95
CA ALA A 637 14.45 -21.40 32.12
C ALA A 637 13.87 -22.77 32.53
N LEU A 638 12.75 -23.21 31.97
CA LEU A 638 12.11 -24.45 32.33
C LEU A 638 12.99 -25.66 31.99
N PRO A 639 13.29 -26.56 32.97
CA PRO A 639 14.04 -27.78 32.70
C PRO A 639 13.22 -28.77 31.87
N GLY A 640 13.86 -29.64 31.10
CA GLY A 640 13.17 -30.68 30.33
C GLY A 640 12.44 -30.18 29.11
N VAL A 641 12.68 -28.95 28.69
CA VAL A 641 12.13 -28.36 27.45
C VAL A 641 13.26 -28.04 26.48
N HIS A 642 13.13 -28.48 25.26
CA HIS A 642 13.97 -28.09 24.12
C HIS A 642 13.22 -27.02 23.31
N TRP A 643 13.64 -25.77 23.49
CA TRP A 643 13.09 -24.64 22.74
C TRP A 643 13.72 -24.58 21.35
N ILE A 644 12.92 -24.71 20.29
CA ILE A 644 13.34 -24.72 18.90
C ILE A 644 12.91 -23.44 18.23
N ASN A 645 13.84 -22.73 17.60
CA ASN A 645 13.57 -21.48 16.94
C ASN A 645 12.71 -21.66 15.66
N LEU A 646 11.55 -21.01 15.65
CA LEU A 646 10.71 -20.82 14.45
C LEU A 646 10.66 -19.34 14.01
N GLN A 647 11.33 -18.46 14.76
CA GLN A 647 11.39 -17.03 14.46
C GLN A 647 12.42 -16.76 13.38
N LEU A 648 11.96 -16.26 12.23
CA LEU A 648 12.81 -15.79 11.13
C LEU A 648 12.79 -14.26 11.06
N GLY A 649 13.59 -13.69 10.18
CA GLY A 649 13.69 -12.25 9.97
C GLY A 649 14.41 -11.51 11.10
N ALA A 650 14.19 -10.21 11.22
CA ALA A 650 14.94 -9.31 12.10
C ALA A 650 14.89 -9.72 13.59
N ALA A 651 13.75 -10.23 14.07
CA ALA A 651 13.61 -10.63 15.47
C ALA A 651 14.48 -11.83 15.86
N ARG A 652 14.93 -12.67 14.90
CA ARG A 652 15.88 -13.76 15.15
C ARG A 652 17.19 -13.29 15.77
N ALA A 653 17.62 -12.08 15.46
CA ALA A 653 18.87 -11.51 16.04
C ALA A 653 18.85 -11.46 17.57
N GLN A 654 17.68 -11.48 18.22
CA GLN A 654 17.56 -11.50 19.68
C GLN A 654 18.10 -12.79 20.32
N LEU A 655 18.26 -13.88 19.55
CA LEU A 655 18.85 -15.13 20.02
C LEU A 655 20.28 -14.94 20.54
N ALA A 656 21.03 -14.00 19.97
CA ALA A 656 22.38 -13.68 20.39
C ALA A 656 22.47 -13.22 21.88
N ALA A 657 21.39 -12.63 22.40
CA ALA A 657 21.29 -12.21 23.80
C ALA A 657 20.90 -13.32 24.78
N GLN A 658 20.53 -14.52 24.28
CA GLN A 658 20.10 -15.70 25.07
C GLN A 658 20.83 -16.97 24.61
N PRO A 659 22.19 -17.00 24.64
CA PRO A 659 22.97 -18.09 24.09
C PRO A 659 22.66 -19.41 24.78
N GLY A 660 22.43 -20.47 23.96
CA GLY A 660 22.19 -21.83 24.44
C GLY A 660 20.83 -22.11 25.07
N ARG A 661 19.92 -21.11 25.12
CA ARG A 661 18.56 -21.29 25.63
C ARG A 661 17.58 -21.75 24.58
N VAL A 662 17.82 -21.41 23.32
CA VAL A 662 16.98 -21.76 22.17
C VAL A 662 17.88 -22.41 21.12
N ILE A 663 17.48 -23.56 20.60
CA ILE A 663 18.14 -24.26 19.51
C ILE A 663 17.76 -23.53 18.22
N ASP A 664 18.76 -22.94 17.56
CA ASP A 664 18.55 -22.18 16.33
C ASP A 664 18.94 -22.99 15.10
N TRP A 665 17.95 -23.44 14.37
CA TRP A 665 18.09 -24.07 13.05
C TRP A 665 17.48 -23.19 11.93
N GLY A 666 17.47 -21.86 12.15
CA GLY A 666 16.83 -20.93 11.22
C GLY A 666 17.46 -20.90 9.83
N ASP A 667 18.79 -21.18 9.72
CA ASP A 667 19.47 -21.22 8.42
C ASP A 667 19.08 -22.45 7.58
N ASP A 668 18.61 -23.51 8.22
CA ASP A 668 18.12 -24.73 7.56
C ASP A 668 16.64 -24.62 7.14
N GLN A 669 15.92 -23.61 7.65
CA GLN A 669 14.54 -23.30 7.26
C GLN A 669 14.54 -22.46 5.96
N THR A 670 15.05 -23.04 4.88
CA THR A 670 15.32 -22.36 3.61
C THR A 670 14.05 -21.93 2.85
N ASP A 671 12.93 -22.59 3.11
CA ASP A 671 11.61 -22.24 2.59
C ASP A 671 10.53 -22.53 3.64
N TYR A 672 9.30 -22.10 3.37
CA TYR A 672 8.21 -22.29 4.32
C TYR A 672 7.82 -23.78 4.46
N ALA A 673 8.14 -24.63 3.48
CA ALA A 673 7.92 -26.08 3.57
C ALA A 673 8.89 -26.76 4.55
N GLU A 674 10.13 -26.25 4.69
CA GLU A 674 11.07 -26.70 5.73
C GLU A 674 10.60 -26.31 7.11
N THR A 675 10.13 -25.04 7.29
CA THR A 675 9.51 -24.62 8.54
C THR A 675 8.29 -25.48 8.90
N ALA A 676 7.41 -25.76 7.94
CA ALA A 676 6.25 -26.62 8.12
C ALA A 676 6.64 -28.06 8.47
N ALA A 677 7.73 -28.58 7.88
CA ALA A 677 8.26 -29.92 8.16
C ALA A 677 8.79 -30.03 9.60
N LEU A 678 9.53 -29.02 10.05
CA LEU A 678 9.97 -28.93 11.44
C LEU A 678 8.77 -28.84 12.38
N VAL A 679 7.81 -27.93 12.12
CA VAL A 679 6.59 -27.79 12.93
C VAL A 679 5.82 -29.09 13.06
N ALA A 680 5.72 -29.89 11.99
CA ALA A 680 4.98 -31.16 11.98
C ALA A 680 5.58 -32.24 12.90
N GLU A 681 6.82 -32.09 13.36
CA GLU A 681 7.54 -33.04 14.23
C GLU A 681 7.69 -32.52 15.69
N LEU A 682 7.09 -31.36 16.02
CA LEU A 682 7.14 -30.78 17.36
C LEU A 682 5.99 -31.26 18.23
N ASP A 683 6.23 -31.34 19.56
CA ASP A 683 5.22 -31.73 20.55
C ASP A 683 4.23 -30.58 20.83
N LEU A 684 4.69 -29.33 20.62
CA LEU A 684 3.93 -28.12 20.84
C LEU A 684 4.59 -26.95 20.07
N VAL A 685 3.78 -26.02 19.62
CA VAL A 685 4.25 -24.70 19.15
C VAL A 685 3.73 -23.62 20.07
N LEU A 686 4.60 -22.75 20.56
CA LEU A 686 4.26 -21.52 21.27
C LEU A 686 4.52 -20.34 20.35
N SER A 687 3.49 -19.61 20.00
CA SER A 687 3.58 -18.50 19.05
C SER A 687 2.74 -17.31 19.48
N VAL A 688 3.16 -16.13 19.11
CA VAL A 688 2.22 -14.99 19.04
C VAL A 688 1.35 -15.12 17.78
N ASP A 689 0.42 -14.20 17.57
CA ASP A 689 -0.46 -14.18 16.39
C ASP A 689 0.35 -13.93 15.10
N THR A 690 0.83 -15.02 14.51
CA THR A 690 1.65 -15.04 13.29
C THR A 690 1.26 -16.19 12.37
N SER A 691 1.85 -16.22 11.16
CA SER A 691 1.67 -17.34 10.22
C SER A 691 2.08 -18.69 10.80
N ILE A 692 2.98 -18.75 11.79
CA ILE A 692 3.39 -19.99 12.47
C ILE A 692 2.24 -20.60 13.25
N ALA A 693 1.43 -19.78 13.94
CA ALA A 693 0.23 -20.27 14.63
C ALA A 693 -0.77 -20.91 13.66
N HIS A 694 -0.98 -20.26 12.50
CA HIS A 694 -1.84 -20.78 11.44
C HIS A 694 -1.28 -22.05 10.79
N ALA A 695 0.03 -22.11 10.58
CA ALA A 695 0.71 -23.31 10.03
C ALA A 695 0.54 -24.50 10.97
N SER A 696 0.78 -24.31 12.26
CA SER A 696 0.64 -25.35 13.28
C SER A 696 -0.79 -25.88 13.33
N GLY A 697 -1.77 -24.96 13.40
CA GLY A 697 -3.18 -25.34 13.38
C GLY A 697 -3.61 -26.06 12.11
N ALA A 698 -3.11 -25.64 10.94
CA ALA A 698 -3.40 -26.28 9.66
C ALA A 698 -2.83 -27.70 9.53
N LEU A 699 -1.69 -27.96 10.17
CA LEU A 699 -1.05 -29.28 10.27
C LEU A 699 -1.65 -30.16 11.35
N GLY A 700 -2.52 -29.61 12.22
CA GLY A 700 -3.08 -30.32 13.38
C GLY A 700 -2.11 -30.47 14.56
N VAL A 701 -1.00 -29.74 14.55
CA VAL A 701 -0.02 -29.71 15.63
C VAL A 701 -0.57 -28.88 16.80
N PRO A 702 -0.41 -29.33 18.06
CA PRO A 702 -0.78 -28.51 19.21
C PRO A 702 -0.12 -27.14 19.17
N VAL A 703 -0.90 -26.08 19.31
CA VAL A 703 -0.39 -24.71 19.27
C VAL A 703 -0.97 -23.89 20.41
N TRP A 704 -0.11 -23.22 21.16
CA TRP A 704 -0.47 -22.25 22.17
C TRP A 704 -0.18 -20.86 21.62
N VAL A 705 -1.23 -20.04 21.56
CA VAL A 705 -1.14 -18.71 20.97
C VAL A 705 -1.21 -17.65 22.06
N MET A 706 -0.13 -16.87 22.16
CA MET A 706 -0.05 -15.72 23.06
C MET A 706 -0.66 -14.51 22.34
N LEU A 707 -1.72 -13.95 22.90
CA LEU A 707 -2.53 -12.91 22.27
C LEU A 707 -2.48 -11.61 23.05
N GLN A 708 -2.45 -10.51 22.33
CA GLN A 708 -2.69 -9.18 22.87
C GLN A 708 -4.09 -9.09 23.49
N HIS A 709 -4.33 -8.07 24.33
CA HIS A 709 -5.61 -7.85 25.01
C HIS A 709 -6.79 -7.82 24.05
N GLN A 710 -6.61 -7.17 22.90
CA GLN A 710 -7.59 -7.12 21.83
C GLN A 710 -7.01 -7.79 20.57
N PRO A 711 -7.23 -9.10 20.41
CA PRO A 711 -6.67 -9.84 19.32
C PRO A 711 -7.42 -9.59 18.00
N ASP A 712 -6.86 -10.09 16.92
CA ASP A 712 -7.56 -10.18 15.64
C ASP A 712 -8.86 -11.00 15.75
N PHE A 713 -9.86 -10.68 14.95
CA PHE A 713 -11.18 -11.31 14.94
C PHE A 713 -11.14 -12.84 14.80
N ARG A 714 -10.07 -13.40 14.22
CA ARG A 714 -9.89 -14.84 14.01
C ARG A 714 -9.84 -15.63 15.31
N TRP A 715 -9.37 -14.98 16.36
CA TRP A 715 -9.23 -15.59 17.69
C TRP A 715 -10.46 -15.39 18.56
N LEU A 716 -11.46 -14.66 18.06
CA LEU A 716 -12.69 -14.31 18.80
C LEU A 716 -12.42 -13.60 20.15
N LEU A 717 -13.45 -13.42 20.94
CA LEU A 717 -13.39 -12.82 22.28
C LEU A 717 -13.71 -13.88 23.36
N ASP A 718 -13.28 -13.65 24.59
CA ASP A 718 -13.68 -14.34 25.82
C ASP A 718 -13.64 -15.89 25.75
N ARG A 719 -12.63 -16.46 25.09
CA ARG A 719 -12.41 -17.91 25.03
C ARG A 719 -10.93 -18.26 24.97
N ASP A 720 -10.59 -19.46 25.42
CA ASP A 720 -9.23 -20.02 25.45
C ASP A 720 -8.97 -21.12 24.41
N ASP A 721 -9.98 -21.44 23.58
CA ASP A 721 -9.88 -22.36 22.43
C ASP A 721 -10.13 -21.60 21.11
N SER A 722 -9.97 -22.31 19.99
CA SER A 722 -10.25 -21.74 18.65
C SER A 722 -11.19 -22.65 17.85
N PRO A 723 -12.32 -22.14 17.32
CA PRO A 723 -13.16 -22.92 16.42
C PRO A 723 -12.52 -23.18 15.06
N TRP A 724 -11.49 -22.39 14.71
CA TRP A 724 -10.71 -22.59 13.48
C TRP A 724 -9.69 -23.71 13.62
N TYR A 725 -9.11 -23.90 14.81
CA TYR A 725 -8.03 -24.86 15.06
C TYR A 725 -8.30 -25.62 16.36
N PRO A 726 -8.86 -26.85 16.29
CA PRO A 726 -9.18 -27.62 17.50
C PRO A 726 -7.96 -27.94 18.37
N SER A 727 -6.75 -27.88 17.81
CA SER A 727 -5.47 -28.09 18.53
C SER A 727 -4.93 -26.81 19.20
N ALA A 728 -5.61 -25.67 19.06
CA ALA A 728 -5.13 -24.41 19.58
C ALA A 728 -5.64 -24.15 21.01
N ARG A 729 -4.76 -23.61 21.87
CA ARG A 729 -5.09 -22.99 23.14
C ARG A 729 -4.62 -21.54 23.14
N LEU A 730 -5.47 -20.63 23.65
CA LEU A 730 -5.25 -19.19 23.58
C LEU A 730 -4.93 -18.63 24.96
N PHE A 731 -3.86 -17.81 25.03
CA PHE A 731 -3.43 -17.11 26.24
C PHE A 731 -3.50 -15.62 25.96
N ARG A 732 -4.46 -14.93 26.56
CA ARG A 732 -4.76 -13.51 26.31
C ARG A 732 -4.18 -12.62 27.39
N GLN A 733 -3.72 -11.42 27.02
CA GLN A 733 -3.39 -10.39 27.99
C GLN A 733 -4.64 -10.02 28.80
N PRO A 734 -4.57 -10.07 30.13
CA PRO A 734 -5.70 -9.66 30.99
C PRO A 734 -5.95 -8.14 30.91
N SER A 735 -4.92 -7.35 30.61
CA SER A 735 -5.01 -5.91 30.36
C SER A 735 -4.03 -5.51 29.26
N PRO A 736 -4.23 -4.36 28.56
CA PRO A 736 -3.34 -3.94 27.48
C PRO A 736 -1.88 -3.86 27.91
N GLY A 737 -1.00 -4.59 27.20
CA GLY A 737 0.44 -4.63 27.45
C GLY A 737 0.90 -5.60 28.55
N ASP A 738 -0.02 -6.32 29.23
CA ASP A 738 0.33 -7.30 30.28
C ASP A 738 0.85 -8.62 29.68
N TRP A 739 1.99 -8.56 29.03
CA TRP A 739 2.73 -9.75 28.60
C TRP A 739 3.26 -10.60 29.75
N PRO A 740 3.73 -10.03 30.90
CA PRO A 740 4.13 -10.84 32.06
C PRO A 740 3.02 -11.78 32.54
N GLY A 741 1.78 -11.34 32.60
CA GLY A 741 0.64 -12.18 32.98
C GLY A 741 0.42 -13.33 31.99
N VAL A 742 0.55 -13.08 30.68
CA VAL A 742 0.47 -14.15 29.65
C VAL A 742 1.60 -15.15 29.80
N VAL A 743 2.84 -14.69 29.99
CA VAL A 743 4.02 -15.56 30.14
C VAL A 743 3.88 -16.46 31.37
N GLU A 744 3.37 -15.93 32.48
CA GLU A 744 3.15 -16.73 33.69
C GLU A 744 2.02 -17.77 33.52
N ALA A 745 0.94 -17.41 32.83
CA ALA A 745 -0.13 -18.36 32.50
C ALA A 745 0.36 -19.50 31.62
N VAL A 746 1.19 -19.19 30.60
CA VAL A 746 1.84 -20.20 29.75
C VAL A 746 2.77 -21.07 30.58
N ARG A 747 3.59 -20.46 31.46
CA ARG A 747 4.52 -21.18 32.35
C ARG A 747 3.79 -22.20 33.22
N ALA A 748 2.72 -21.77 33.90
CA ALA A 748 1.90 -22.63 34.73
C ALA A 748 1.30 -23.80 33.94
N ALA A 749 0.77 -23.53 32.73
CA ALA A 749 0.21 -24.56 31.86
C ALA A 749 1.28 -25.55 31.36
N LEU A 750 2.52 -25.09 31.06
CA LEU A 750 3.62 -25.99 30.67
C LEU A 750 4.02 -26.91 31.84
N LEU A 751 4.14 -26.40 33.05
CA LEU A 751 4.45 -27.20 34.24
C LEU A 751 3.40 -28.28 34.47
N ALA A 752 2.11 -27.96 34.43
CA ALA A 752 1.02 -28.91 34.52
C ALA A 752 1.08 -30.00 33.44
N ARG A 753 1.40 -29.63 32.19
CA ARG A 753 1.59 -30.59 31.09
C ARG A 753 2.77 -31.52 31.32
N MET A 754 3.87 -31.04 31.89
CA MET A 754 5.07 -31.82 32.18
C MET A 754 4.87 -32.78 33.34
N GLU A 755 4.06 -32.42 34.35
CA GLU A 755 3.73 -33.27 35.49
C GLU A 755 2.75 -34.41 35.16
N GLY A 756 2.26 -34.48 33.92
CA GLY A 756 1.36 -35.53 33.47
C GLY A 756 -0.10 -35.35 33.88
N GLU A 757 -0.45 -34.19 34.43
CA GLU A 757 -1.83 -33.78 34.61
C GLU A 757 -2.39 -33.36 33.22
N GLY A 758 -2.69 -34.40 32.44
CA GLY A 758 -3.09 -34.24 31.05
C GLY A 758 -4.41 -33.50 30.96
N VAL A 759 -4.32 -32.29 30.38
CA VAL A 759 -5.43 -31.72 29.61
C VAL A 759 -5.07 -31.93 28.14
N ALA A 760 -5.79 -32.87 27.54
CA ALA A 760 -5.72 -33.20 26.10
C ALA A 760 -6.05 -31.97 25.22
#